data_0eac51eabb2631358b5e5be98a5393ba
#
_entry.id   0eac51eabb2631358b5e5be98a5393ba
#
_cell.length_a   1.000
_cell.length_b   1.000
_cell.length_c   1.000
_cell.angle_alpha   90.00
_cell.angle_beta   90.00
_cell.angle_gamma   90.00
#
_symmetry.space_group_name_H-M   'P 1'
#
loop_
_entity.id
_entity.type
_entity.pdbx_description
1 polymer ?
#
loop_
_entity_poly.entity_id
_entity_poly.type
_entity_poly.pdbx_seq_one_letter_code
_entity_poly.pdbx_strand_id
1 'polypeptide(L)'
;MSARTSAVALKPAGPPPAKRKRKPGAGADTGTVDRVLEAAVHLATGLATAEPRPGQRALAHDVLEAMTGRDRVVAQAPTGVGKSFSHLVPAAVMAVTAGERTVISTESLALQSQIIDKDAPTVCAATTSVLGSAPRVAVLKGWGNFACSLRATHSARTLLGKPDNDTAPPDPVAALTDLARELPTPPPEGAGKKRRPGRAKVADTDTVDIDGAVIPRADAIPLLRWALTAGAVHGSGDKNSYVGTVDEASWSTVSVSTSECVGVSQCPFGTVCRPDAARAAAAAADIVVTNHSMLGVQAASAAPVVIGSQRLGLFRHLIVDEAHRLPGVVREQGAAAVSGRRVTRIQRGLSALLDGNDSLVKALLADGDVIKDAVDQSLAEQAATTPKKESVLRCSEGMDPLAATGDLLTGWLGRVNKMVGSIITDDQKTQIKKMRVTGAVTSLKADLTAVREHRNGVARWVEKGSEPSSRFARGTPASAKSTPVEVGGSLAFNVYSAEVPGALVGHPAVPETDWLSTAAQSVALASAAAESLQEPSTPGEEGEETTSSAGGPLGAPRYALSVAAMSATLPNGFGRDAGLHRPTRSYESPFDTAYGRSLLFVPRASAPEDVEALNGGWPGGKVRLDTTRHTAWAASIIEALVQANNGSALILAATAAAGRSYADRLRAAGNGLHIHSQWDGGALRQITAVWREDVGSVLVGTRSLMTGVDAPGETCSLVVVDRVPRAAGNPVDDARVEALTRAVGDRWTADSLVYASDAALLLEQAAGRLIRSVGDSGMVAVLDPRLLKTGSFSYAARSRDTYMSALHRFVRKTADLDVALEFLRTGRTASAA
;
A
#
# COMPACT_ATOMS: atom_id res chain seq x y z
N MET A 1 -36.91 9.47 1.85
CA MET A 1 -36.55 10.07 3.13
C MET A 1 -35.12 10.50 3.12
N SER A 2 -34.87 11.80 3.12
CA SER A 2 -33.53 12.39 2.88
C SER A 2 -32.72 12.37 4.18
N ALA A 3 -31.62 11.59 4.17
CA ALA A 3 -30.63 11.61 5.26
C ALA A 3 -29.74 12.85 5.09
N ARG A 4 -29.92 13.83 5.97
CA ARG A 4 -29.01 14.97 6.06
C ARG A 4 -27.70 14.52 6.68
N THR A 5 -26.65 14.38 5.86
CA THR A 5 -25.26 14.31 6.30
C THR A 5 -24.82 15.68 6.82
N SER A 6 -24.68 15.80 8.13
CA SER A 6 -24.14 17.00 8.77
C SER A 6 -22.64 17.10 8.44
N ALA A 7 -22.30 18.00 7.54
CA ALA A 7 -20.91 18.39 7.30
C ALA A 7 -20.39 19.12 8.55
N VAL A 8 -19.45 18.49 9.26
CA VAL A 8 -18.70 19.15 10.33
C VAL A 8 -17.76 20.16 9.69
N ALA A 9 -18.14 21.43 9.72
CA ALA A 9 -17.27 22.52 9.29
C ALA A 9 -16.05 22.59 10.24
N LEU A 10 -14.86 22.39 9.68
CA LEU A 10 -13.60 22.62 10.39
C LEU A 10 -13.46 24.12 10.68
N LYS A 11 -13.68 24.51 11.93
CA LYS A 11 -13.34 25.86 12.42
C LYS A 11 -11.81 26.05 12.31
N PRO A 12 -11.33 27.29 12.02
CA PRO A 12 -9.92 27.60 12.08
C PRO A 12 -9.35 27.27 13.45
N ALA A 13 -8.15 26.67 13.48
CA ALA A 13 -7.49 26.24 14.71
C ALA A 13 -7.31 27.43 15.65
N GLY A 14 -8.07 27.46 16.73
CA GLY A 14 -7.83 28.34 17.86
C GLY A 14 -6.53 27.99 18.59
N PRO A 15 -6.04 28.85 19.48
CA PRO A 15 -4.82 28.60 20.24
C PRO A 15 -4.91 27.25 20.96
N PRO A 16 -3.77 26.56 21.20
CA PRO A 16 -3.76 25.25 21.83
C PRO A 16 -4.51 25.30 23.18
N PRO A 17 -5.47 24.41 23.42
CA PRO A 17 -6.26 24.43 24.64
C PRO A 17 -5.35 24.16 25.84
N ALA A 18 -5.60 24.89 26.93
CA ALA A 18 -4.91 24.75 28.21
C ALA A 18 -4.93 23.28 28.69
N LYS A 19 -3.83 22.86 29.31
CA LYS A 19 -3.64 21.49 29.87
C LYS A 19 -4.88 21.11 30.71
N ARG A 20 -5.59 20.06 30.25
CA ARG A 20 -6.76 19.50 30.96
C ARG A 20 -6.36 19.03 32.35
N LYS A 21 -7.12 19.44 33.38
CA LYS A 21 -6.96 18.92 34.74
C LYS A 21 -7.34 17.42 34.73
N ARG A 22 -6.44 16.55 35.14
CA ARG A 22 -6.66 15.11 35.30
C ARG A 22 -7.65 14.85 36.44
N LYS A 23 -8.60 13.90 36.26
CA LYS A 23 -9.32 13.30 37.38
C LYS A 23 -8.40 12.27 38.05
N PRO A 24 -8.15 12.34 39.36
CA PRO A 24 -7.39 11.29 40.06
C PRO A 24 -8.24 10.01 40.11
N GLY A 25 -7.68 8.87 39.70
CA GLY A 25 -8.28 7.56 40.01
C GLY A 25 -8.43 6.53 38.90
N ALA A 26 -8.24 6.88 37.61
CA ALA A 26 -8.24 5.89 36.53
C ALA A 26 -6.82 5.75 35.98
N GLY A 27 -6.14 4.65 36.28
CA GLY A 27 -4.88 4.27 35.67
C GLY A 27 -5.09 3.63 34.30
N ALA A 28 -4.01 3.53 33.51
CA ALA A 28 -3.98 2.72 32.31
C ALA A 28 -3.79 1.25 32.71
N ASP A 29 -4.86 0.59 33.10
CA ASP A 29 -4.88 -0.83 33.52
C ASP A 29 -5.85 -1.66 32.66
N THR A 30 -5.72 -2.97 32.74
CA THR A 30 -6.57 -3.91 31.99
C THR A 30 -8.05 -3.76 32.31
N GLY A 31 -8.42 -3.50 33.57
CA GLY A 31 -9.80 -3.30 33.97
C GLY A 31 -10.44 -2.06 33.35
N THR A 32 -9.65 -1.00 33.17
CA THR A 32 -10.11 0.21 32.47
C THR A 32 -10.27 -0.05 30.96
N VAL A 33 -9.32 -0.78 30.35
CA VAL A 33 -9.42 -1.20 28.95
C VAL A 33 -10.66 -2.09 28.74
N ASP A 34 -10.93 -3.05 29.65
CA ASP A 34 -12.10 -3.91 29.54
C ASP A 34 -13.40 -3.12 29.57
N ARG A 35 -13.58 -2.20 30.53
CA ARG A 35 -14.79 -1.35 30.58
C ARG A 35 -15.00 -0.51 29.32
N VAL A 36 -13.92 0.07 28.76
CA VAL A 36 -14.02 0.86 27.52
C VAL A 36 -14.31 -0.03 26.34
N LEU A 37 -13.70 -1.23 26.27
CA LEU A 37 -13.92 -2.20 25.22
C LEU A 37 -15.36 -2.73 25.20
N GLU A 38 -15.92 -3.06 26.38
CA GLU A 38 -17.33 -3.47 26.53
C GLU A 38 -18.27 -2.35 26.08
N ALA A 39 -18.04 -1.13 26.53
CA ALA A 39 -18.83 0.02 26.10
C ALA A 39 -18.74 0.25 24.57
N ALA A 40 -17.55 0.06 23.97
CA ALA A 40 -17.39 0.19 22.52
C ALA A 40 -18.12 -0.92 21.75
N VAL A 41 -18.12 -2.16 22.25
CA VAL A 41 -18.85 -3.28 21.66
C VAL A 41 -20.36 -3.07 21.77
N HIS A 42 -20.87 -2.61 22.92
CA HIS A 42 -22.28 -2.27 23.10
C HIS A 42 -22.73 -1.19 22.10
N LEU A 43 -21.94 -0.11 21.96
CA LEU A 43 -22.25 0.97 21.01
C LEU A 43 -22.21 0.49 19.56
N ALA A 44 -21.26 -0.36 19.22
CA ALA A 44 -21.10 -0.85 17.84
C ALA A 44 -22.18 -1.84 17.42
N THR A 45 -22.66 -2.67 18.35
CA THR A 45 -23.69 -3.70 18.09
C THR A 45 -25.11 -3.23 18.37
N GLY A 46 -25.29 -2.18 19.17
CA GLY A 46 -26.60 -1.74 19.70
C GLY A 46 -27.17 -2.70 20.75
N LEU A 47 -26.41 -3.68 21.24
CA LEU A 47 -26.86 -4.70 22.18
C LEU A 47 -26.13 -4.55 23.51
N ALA A 48 -26.84 -4.27 24.58
CA ALA A 48 -26.27 -4.14 25.93
C ALA A 48 -25.73 -5.47 26.51
N THR A 49 -26.08 -6.59 25.91
CA THR A 49 -25.60 -7.92 26.30
C THR A 49 -24.45 -8.45 25.45
N ALA A 50 -23.97 -7.66 24.46
CA ALA A 50 -22.87 -8.07 23.62
C ALA A 50 -21.54 -7.94 24.39
N GLU A 51 -20.81 -9.03 24.48
CA GLU A 51 -19.49 -9.05 25.14
C GLU A 51 -18.33 -8.99 24.13
N PRO A 52 -17.20 -8.37 24.50
CA PRO A 52 -15.98 -8.51 23.73
C PRO A 52 -15.57 -9.98 23.59
N ARG A 53 -15.15 -10.37 22.40
CA ARG A 53 -14.67 -11.73 22.14
C ARG A 53 -13.40 -12.01 22.95
N PRO A 54 -13.16 -13.26 23.42
CA PRO A 54 -11.98 -13.57 24.22
C PRO A 54 -10.66 -13.16 23.54
N GLY A 55 -10.48 -13.47 22.27
CA GLY A 55 -9.32 -13.06 21.49
C GLY A 55 -9.20 -11.55 21.31
N GLN A 56 -10.31 -10.81 21.26
CA GLN A 56 -10.35 -9.35 21.20
C GLN A 56 -9.81 -8.73 22.50
N ARG A 57 -10.28 -9.25 23.64
CA ARG A 57 -9.85 -8.81 24.98
C ARG A 57 -8.37 -9.13 25.21
N ALA A 58 -7.94 -10.35 24.89
CA ALA A 58 -6.55 -10.76 25.02
C ALA A 58 -5.60 -9.89 24.19
N LEU A 59 -5.96 -9.60 22.92
CA LEU A 59 -5.18 -8.71 22.06
C LEU A 59 -5.13 -7.28 22.63
N ALA A 60 -6.23 -6.76 23.18
CA ALA A 60 -6.25 -5.42 23.78
C ALA A 60 -5.35 -5.33 25.00
N HIS A 61 -5.31 -6.38 25.83
CA HIS A 61 -4.41 -6.46 26.98
C HIS A 61 -2.94 -6.52 26.56
N ASP A 62 -2.61 -7.33 25.53
CA ASP A 62 -1.24 -7.44 25.02
C ASP A 62 -0.75 -6.12 24.39
N VAL A 63 -1.63 -5.39 23.72
CA VAL A 63 -1.32 -4.04 23.21
C VAL A 63 -1.09 -3.07 24.36
N LEU A 64 -1.94 -3.10 25.42
CA LEU A 64 -1.74 -2.27 26.61
C LEU A 64 -0.43 -2.61 27.31
N GLU A 65 -0.12 -3.90 27.49
CA GLU A 65 1.13 -4.36 28.07
C GLU A 65 2.35 -3.80 27.31
N ALA A 66 2.33 -3.92 25.98
CA ALA A 66 3.39 -3.36 25.14
C ALA A 66 3.51 -1.84 25.30
N MET A 67 2.39 -1.11 25.41
CA MET A 67 2.39 0.34 25.59
C MET A 67 2.94 0.76 26.96
N THR A 68 2.49 0.13 28.02
CA THR A 68 2.90 0.44 29.40
C THR A 68 4.32 0.00 29.68
N GLY A 69 4.72 -1.18 29.19
CA GLY A 69 6.07 -1.75 29.31
C GLY A 69 7.09 -1.16 28.33
N ARG A 70 6.64 -0.29 27.40
CA ARG A 70 7.48 0.25 26.29
C ARG A 70 8.17 -0.83 25.48
N ASP A 71 7.46 -1.92 25.24
CA ASP A 71 7.96 -3.09 24.54
C ASP A 71 7.30 -3.24 23.16
N ARG A 72 7.58 -4.34 22.51
CA ARG A 72 7.08 -4.70 21.19
C ARG A 72 6.25 -5.96 21.25
N VAL A 73 5.11 -5.96 20.57
CA VAL A 73 4.27 -7.15 20.39
C VAL A 73 4.03 -7.41 18.90
N VAL A 74 4.15 -8.67 18.50
CA VAL A 74 3.79 -9.16 17.17
C VAL A 74 2.60 -10.09 17.33
N ALA A 75 1.47 -9.74 16.73
CA ALA A 75 0.19 -10.38 16.94
C ALA A 75 -0.39 -10.94 15.65
N GLN A 76 -0.62 -12.24 15.60
CA GLN A 76 -1.43 -12.86 14.54
C GLN A 76 -2.86 -13.02 15.04
N ALA A 77 -3.71 -12.06 14.68
CA ALA A 77 -5.10 -11.98 15.06
C ALA A 77 -6.01 -12.21 13.84
N PRO A 78 -6.64 -13.38 13.73
CA PRO A 78 -7.49 -13.74 12.60
C PRO A 78 -8.59 -12.73 12.31
N THR A 79 -9.15 -12.79 11.09
CA THR A 79 -10.34 -12.01 10.76
C THR A 79 -11.47 -12.29 11.74
N GLY A 80 -12.22 -11.26 12.08
CA GLY A 80 -13.33 -11.37 13.03
C GLY A 80 -12.96 -11.28 14.51
N VAL A 81 -11.69 -11.34 14.91
CA VAL A 81 -11.29 -11.11 16.31
C VAL A 81 -11.71 -9.73 16.82
N GLY A 82 -11.75 -8.73 15.94
CA GLY A 82 -12.10 -7.35 16.31
C GLY A 82 -10.87 -6.48 16.52
N LYS A 83 -9.84 -6.67 15.70
CA LYS A 83 -8.55 -5.95 15.75
C LYS A 83 -8.68 -4.45 15.97
N SER A 84 -9.58 -3.78 15.22
CA SER A 84 -9.72 -2.32 15.29
C SER A 84 -9.97 -1.83 16.72
N PHE A 85 -10.90 -2.43 17.44
CA PHE A 85 -11.17 -2.02 18.83
C PHE A 85 -10.07 -2.48 19.79
N SER A 86 -9.47 -3.68 19.54
CA SER A 86 -8.39 -4.18 20.38
C SER A 86 -7.16 -3.27 20.42
N HIS A 87 -6.92 -2.47 19.39
CA HIS A 87 -5.80 -1.53 19.41
C HIS A 87 -6.23 -0.06 19.64
N LEU A 88 -7.43 0.34 19.18
CA LEU A 88 -7.94 1.70 19.40
C LEU A 88 -8.26 1.98 20.87
N VAL A 89 -8.83 1.00 21.59
CA VAL A 89 -9.19 1.16 22.99
C VAL A 89 -7.99 1.39 23.89
N PRO A 90 -6.92 0.55 23.88
CA PRO A 90 -5.72 0.85 24.65
C PRO A 90 -5.08 2.20 24.29
N ALA A 91 -5.04 2.56 22.98
CA ALA A 91 -4.54 3.86 22.53
C ALA A 91 -5.35 5.02 23.11
N ALA A 92 -6.69 4.89 23.16
CA ALA A 92 -7.58 5.89 23.72
C ALA A 92 -7.42 6.00 25.24
N VAL A 93 -7.30 4.88 25.95
CA VAL A 93 -7.06 4.84 27.41
C VAL A 93 -5.72 5.50 27.72
N MET A 94 -4.62 5.13 27.03
CA MET A 94 -3.30 5.75 27.22
C MET A 94 -3.32 7.27 26.94
N ALA A 95 -4.02 7.69 25.90
CA ALA A 95 -4.15 9.11 25.57
C ALA A 95 -4.84 9.91 26.69
N VAL A 96 -5.94 9.37 27.25
CA VAL A 96 -6.75 10.06 28.27
C VAL A 96 -6.10 9.97 29.67
N THR A 97 -5.57 8.81 30.05
CA THR A 97 -5.04 8.59 31.40
C THR A 97 -3.57 9.00 31.54
N ALA A 98 -2.72 8.66 30.58
CA ALA A 98 -1.30 8.96 30.61
C ALA A 98 -0.90 10.21 29.80
N GLY A 99 -1.75 10.71 28.90
CA GLY A 99 -1.44 11.81 28.00
C GLY A 99 -0.41 11.43 26.93
N GLU A 100 -0.26 10.14 26.65
CA GLU A 100 0.70 9.60 25.68
C GLU A 100 0.06 9.45 24.31
N ARG A 101 0.80 9.87 23.27
CA ARG A 101 0.30 9.94 21.90
C ARG A 101 0.66 8.70 21.11
N THR A 102 -0.28 8.27 20.24
CA THR A 102 -0.18 7.06 19.43
C THR A 102 -0.27 7.38 17.94
N VAL A 103 0.58 6.75 17.14
CA VAL A 103 0.41 6.64 15.69
C VAL A 103 -0.16 5.26 15.37
N ILE A 104 -1.20 5.22 14.53
CA ILE A 104 -1.78 3.99 13.98
C ILE A 104 -1.54 4.01 12.47
N SER A 105 -0.87 3.01 11.95
CA SER A 105 -0.61 2.85 10.53
C SER A 105 -1.37 1.67 9.95
N THR A 106 -2.07 1.87 8.82
CA THR A 106 -2.83 0.84 8.11
C THR A 106 -2.31 0.63 6.69
N GLU A 107 -2.67 -0.48 6.06
CA GLU A 107 -2.25 -0.79 4.69
C GLU A 107 -2.82 0.20 3.67
N SER A 108 -4.12 0.53 3.76
CA SER A 108 -4.84 1.23 2.69
C SER A 108 -5.59 2.46 3.17
N LEU A 109 -5.86 3.37 2.24
CA LEU A 109 -6.70 4.56 2.50
C LEU A 109 -8.14 4.16 2.87
N ALA A 110 -8.63 3.00 2.41
CA ALA A 110 -9.97 2.51 2.75
C ALA A 110 -10.04 2.08 4.23
N LEU A 111 -9.04 1.34 4.73
CA LEU A 111 -8.95 0.99 6.15
C LEU A 111 -8.74 2.24 7.02
N GLN A 112 -7.95 3.19 6.56
CA GLN A 112 -7.78 4.47 7.25
C GLN A 112 -9.12 5.21 7.38
N SER A 113 -9.92 5.27 6.31
CA SER A 113 -11.26 5.87 6.34
C SER A 113 -12.21 5.10 7.27
N GLN A 114 -12.18 3.78 7.26
CA GLN A 114 -12.98 2.96 8.16
C GLN A 114 -12.68 3.29 9.63
N ILE A 115 -11.42 3.37 10.00
CA ILE A 115 -11.02 3.72 11.38
C ILE A 115 -11.54 5.12 11.73
N ILE A 116 -11.37 6.11 10.87
CA ILE A 116 -11.74 7.51 11.14
C ILE A 116 -13.25 7.72 11.16
N ASP A 117 -13.98 7.12 10.21
CA ASP A 117 -15.39 7.43 10.00
C ASP A 117 -16.32 6.57 10.86
N LYS A 118 -15.85 5.38 11.30
CA LYS A 118 -16.67 4.40 12.03
C LYS A 118 -16.09 4.00 13.38
N ASP A 119 -14.86 3.48 13.41
CA ASP A 119 -14.33 2.81 14.60
C ASP A 119 -13.90 3.83 15.69
N ALA A 120 -13.19 4.88 15.31
CA ALA A 120 -12.72 5.90 16.25
C ALA A 120 -13.85 6.70 16.90
N PRO A 121 -14.91 7.16 16.21
CA PRO A 121 -16.05 7.80 16.86
C PRO A 121 -16.71 6.91 17.94
N THR A 122 -16.86 5.61 17.66
CA THR A 122 -17.41 4.65 18.61
C THR A 122 -16.53 4.49 19.85
N VAL A 123 -15.21 4.34 19.66
CA VAL A 123 -14.25 4.24 20.79
C VAL A 123 -14.15 5.54 21.55
N CYS A 124 -14.21 6.70 20.90
CA CYS A 124 -14.24 8.01 21.57
C CYS A 124 -15.49 8.16 22.45
N ALA A 125 -16.66 7.75 21.96
CA ALA A 125 -17.91 7.79 22.74
C ALA A 125 -17.82 6.82 23.94
N ALA A 126 -17.35 5.60 23.76
CA ALA A 126 -17.12 4.63 24.83
C ALA A 126 -16.11 5.15 25.87
N THR A 127 -15.02 5.75 25.43
CA THR A 127 -14.00 6.33 26.32
C THR A 127 -14.58 7.48 27.13
N THR A 128 -15.41 8.32 26.50
CA THR A 128 -16.11 9.40 27.19
C THR A 128 -17.06 8.88 28.25
N SER A 129 -17.83 7.83 27.99
CA SER A 129 -18.76 7.23 28.94
C SER A 129 -18.07 6.66 30.18
N VAL A 130 -16.88 6.08 30.00
CA VAL A 130 -16.12 5.41 31.10
C VAL A 130 -15.19 6.40 31.81
N LEU A 131 -14.46 7.24 31.07
CA LEU A 131 -13.39 8.10 31.61
C LEU A 131 -13.78 9.60 31.69
N GLY A 132 -14.96 9.97 31.18
CA GLY A 132 -15.45 11.35 31.19
C GLY A 132 -14.78 12.27 30.16
N SER A 133 -13.89 11.74 29.31
CA SER A 133 -13.27 12.50 28.21
C SER A 133 -12.86 11.57 27.09
N ALA A 134 -12.73 12.11 25.87
CA ALA A 134 -12.30 11.37 24.70
C ALA A 134 -10.94 11.85 24.18
N PRO A 135 -10.12 10.97 23.54
CA PRO A 135 -8.95 11.40 22.79
C PRO A 135 -9.38 12.18 21.54
N ARG A 136 -8.49 13.04 21.07
CA ARG A 136 -8.61 13.67 19.75
C ARG A 136 -7.96 12.77 18.73
N VAL A 137 -8.69 12.42 17.69
CA VAL A 137 -8.23 11.56 16.60
C VAL A 137 -8.12 12.38 15.33
N ALA A 138 -7.04 12.25 14.59
CA ALA A 138 -6.84 12.90 13.31
C ALA A 138 -6.22 11.95 12.27
N VAL A 139 -6.50 12.24 10.99
CA VAL A 139 -5.91 11.52 9.86
C VAL A 139 -4.69 12.28 9.33
N LEU A 140 -3.64 11.53 8.99
CA LEU A 140 -2.45 12.05 8.33
C LEU A 140 -2.21 11.30 7.03
N LYS A 141 -2.24 12.03 5.91
CA LYS A 141 -1.95 11.51 4.56
C LYS A 141 -0.80 12.28 3.93
N GLY A 142 -0.17 11.68 2.92
CA GLY A 142 0.82 12.35 2.09
C GLY A 142 0.22 13.60 1.42
N TRP A 143 1.08 14.61 1.20
CA TRP A 143 0.67 15.92 0.65
C TRP A 143 -0.10 15.79 -0.66
N GLY A 144 0.37 14.96 -1.58
CA GLY A 144 -0.27 14.71 -2.87
C GLY A 144 -1.65 14.04 -2.82
N ASN A 145 -2.14 13.63 -1.64
CA ASN A 145 -3.51 13.12 -1.49
C ASN A 145 -4.55 14.24 -1.30
N PHE A 146 -4.13 15.50 -1.28
CA PHE A 146 -5.02 16.63 -1.11
C PHE A 146 -5.01 17.53 -2.34
N ALA A 147 -6.15 18.13 -2.65
CA ALA A 147 -6.22 19.18 -3.64
C ALA A 147 -5.49 20.44 -3.11
N CYS A 148 -4.69 21.03 -3.99
CA CYS A 148 -3.98 22.29 -3.75
C CYS A 148 -4.73 23.43 -4.44
N SER A 149 -5.21 24.40 -3.66
CA SER A 149 -5.99 25.53 -4.18
C SER A 149 -5.19 26.37 -5.18
N LEU A 150 -3.90 26.60 -4.95
CA LEU A 150 -3.02 27.32 -5.88
C LEU A 150 -2.88 26.57 -7.20
N ARG A 151 -2.61 25.25 -7.13
CA ARG A 151 -2.48 24.42 -8.33
C ARG A 151 -3.78 24.34 -9.12
N ALA A 152 -4.91 24.15 -8.44
CA ALA A 152 -6.22 24.13 -9.07
C ALA A 152 -6.56 25.47 -9.75
N THR A 153 -6.16 26.59 -9.13
CA THR A 153 -6.33 27.94 -9.72
C THR A 153 -5.52 28.10 -11.00
N HIS A 154 -4.23 27.73 -11.00
CA HIS A 154 -3.39 27.79 -12.21
C HIS A 154 -3.97 26.90 -13.33
N SER A 155 -4.38 25.70 -13.00
CA SER A 155 -4.98 24.76 -13.96
C SER A 155 -6.30 25.26 -14.54
N ALA A 156 -7.16 25.85 -13.71
CA ALA A 156 -8.43 26.44 -14.16
C ALA A 156 -8.21 27.66 -15.05
N ARG A 157 -7.26 28.53 -14.70
CA ARG A 157 -6.88 29.68 -15.55
C ARG A 157 -6.29 29.26 -16.87
N THR A 158 -5.43 28.23 -16.90
CA THR A 158 -4.91 27.65 -18.12
C THR A 158 -6.05 27.13 -19.03
N LEU A 159 -7.01 26.41 -18.44
CA LEU A 159 -8.18 25.91 -19.19
C LEU A 159 -9.07 27.03 -19.73
N LEU A 160 -9.17 28.16 -19.02
CA LEU A 160 -9.94 29.35 -19.42
C LEU A 160 -9.16 30.32 -20.35
N GLY A 161 -7.88 30.06 -20.63
CA GLY A 161 -7.02 30.96 -21.39
C GLY A 161 -6.72 32.29 -20.68
N LYS A 162 -6.80 32.32 -19.32
CA LYS A 162 -6.55 33.52 -18.51
C LYS A 162 -5.11 33.56 -18.02
N PRO A 163 -4.53 34.78 -17.88
CA PRO A 163 -3.22 34.92 -17.24
C PRO A 163 -3.29 34.50 -15.78
N ASP A 164 -2.19 33.96 -15.25
CA ASP A 164 -2.08 33.69 -13.83
C ASP A 164 -2.01 35.00 -13.02
N ASN A 165 -2.50 34.94 -11.81
CA ASN A 165 -2.40 36.02 -10.83
C ASN A 165 -2.02 35.43 -9.49
N ASP A 166 -0.80 35.69 -9.06
CA ASP A 166 -0.20 35.18 -7.83
C ASP A 166 -0.42 36.10 -6.64
N THR A 167 -1.15 37.21 -6.86
CA THR A 167 -1.51 38.12 -5.75
C THR A 167 -2.50 37.41 -4.82
N ALA A 168 -2.22 37.46 -3.53
CA ALA A 168 -3.13 36.94 -2.52
C ALA A 168 -4.49 37.67 -2.58
N PRO A 169 -5.59 36.97 -2.86
CA PRO A 169 -6.90 37.59 -2.89
C PRO A 169 -7.32 37.99 -1.47
N PRO A 170 -8.04 39.12 -1.30
CA PRO A 170 -8.52 39.54 0.02
C PRO A 170 -9.46 38.51 0.66
N ASP A 171 -10.23 37.79 -0.15
CA ASP A 171 -11.03 36.62 0.26
C ASP A 171 -10.67 35.41 -0.63
N PRO A 172 -9.83 34.49 -0.14
CA PRO A 172 -9.43 33.31 -0.89
C PRO A 172 -10.61 32.38 -1.23
N VAL A 173 -11.62 32.27 -0.36
CA VAL A 173 -12.79 31.40 -0.57
C VAL A 173 -13.67 31.95 -1.68
N ALA A 174 -13.95 33.26 -1.66
CA ALA A 174 -14.71 33.92 -2.70
C ALA A 174 -14.00 33.82 -4.07
N ALA A 175 -12.70 34.10 -4.12
CA ALA A 175 -11.91 34.02 -5.34
C ALA A 175 -11.91 32.60 -5.98
N LEU A 176 -11.79 31.57 -5.18
CA LEU A 176 -11.87 30.16 -5.64
C LEU A 176 -13.27 29.83 -6.14
N THR A 177 -14.30 30.28 -5.43
CA THR A 177 -15.70 30.04 -5.78
C THR A 177 -16.07 30.74 -7.09
N ASP A 178 -15.63 31.97 -7.29
CA ASP A 178 -15.90 32.74 -8.51
C ASP A 178 -15.20 32.10 -9.70
N LEU A 179 -13.93 31.71 -9.56
CA LEU A 179 -13.20 31.00 -10.62
C LEU A 179 -13.88 29.67 -10.98
N ALA A 180 -14.42 28.95 -10.03
CA ALA A 180 -15.16 27.71 -10.28
C ALA A 180 -16.47 27.93 -11.05
N ARG A 181 -17.13 29.09 -10.87
CA ARG A 181 -18.34 29.46 -11.62
C ARG A 181 -18.02 29.78 -13.09
N GLU A 182 -16.84 30.29 -13.38
CA GLU A 182 -16.41 30.57 -14.75
C GLU A 182 -16.09 29.31 -15.56
N LEU A 183 -15.84 28.17 -14.93
CA LEU A 183 -15.60 26.91 -15.65
C LEU A 183 -16.85 26.50 -16.44
N PRO A 184 -16.69 26.01 -17.69
CA PRO A 184 -17.81 25.58 -18.54
C PRO A 184 -18.71 24.59 -17.80
N THR A 185 -20.03 24.74 -17.90
CA THR A 185 -20.97 23.76 -17.34
C THR A 185 -20.96 22.50 -18.22
N PRO A 186 -20.77 21.30 -17.66
CA PRO A 186 -20.89 20.07 -18.45
C PRO A 186 -22.32 20.00 -19.04
N PRO A 187 -22.49 19.51 -20.27
CA PRO A 187 -23.82 19.31 -20.85
C PRO A 187 -24.63 18.38 -19.93
N PRO A 188 -25.96 18.63 -19.76
CA PRO A 188 -26.79 17.82 -18.87
C PRO A 188 -26.72 16.33 -19.27
N GLU A 189 -26.58 15.45 -18.29
CA GLU A 189 -26.67 14.00 -18.49
C GLU A 189 -28.05 13.71 -19.12
N GLY A 190 -28.06 13.31 -20.38
CA GLY A 190 -29.32 13.02 -21.12
C GLY A 190 -29.35 13.53 -22.57
N ALA A 191 -28.46 14.41 -22.98
CA ALA A 191 -28.41 14.94 -24.36
C ALA A 191 -27.67 14.01 -25.35
N GLY A 192 -27.29 12.81 -24.96
CA GLY A 192 -26.64 11.82 -25.80
C GLY A 192 -27.65 10.97 -26.56
N LYS A 193 -27.85 11.23 -27.86
CA LYS A 193 -28.54 10.33 -28.76
C LYS A 193 -28.07 8.88 -28.53
N LYS A 194 -29.04 7.92 -28.37
CA LYS A 194 -28.77 6.49 -28.28
C LYS A 194 -27.74 6.06 -29.33
N ARG A 195 -26.49 5.82 -28.90
CA ARG A 195 -25.40 5.36 -29.74
C ARG A 195 -25.67 3.92 -30.18
N ARG A 196 -25.87 3.69 -31.46
CA ARG A 196 -25.75 2.38 -32.07
C ARG A 196 -24.31 1.87 -31.93
N PRO A 197 -24.09 0.57 -31.64
CA PRO A 197 -22.75 0.01 -31.58
C PRO A 197 -22.18 -0.10 -33.01
N GLY A 198 -21.38 0.87 -33.39
CA GLY A 198 -20.66 0.90 -34.64
C GLY A 198 -19.57 1.96 -34.55
N ARG A 199 -18.31 1.49 -34.58
CA ARG A 199 -17.06 2.24 -34.78
C ARG A 199 -17.22 3.79 -34.85
N ALA A 200 -17.15 4.46 -33.73
CA ALA A 200 -16.94 5.88 -33.72
C ALA A 200 -15.45 6.17 -33.52
N LYS A 201 -14.76 6.74 -34.49
CA LYS A 201 -13.56 7.53 -34.30
C LYS A 201 -13.92 8.59 -33.25
N VAL A 202 -13.33 8.48 -32.03
CA VAL A 202 -13.33 9.59 -31.08
C VAL A 202 -12.51 10.68 -31.78
N ALA A 203 -13.13 11.79 -32.03
CA ALA A 203 -12.45 12.96 -32.57
C ALA A 203 -11.42 13.41 -31.54
N ASP A 204 -10.18 13.54 -31.96
CA ASP A 204 -8.96 13.85 -31.22
C ASP A 204 -8.93 15.32 -30.72
N THR A 205 -10.08 15.96 -30.47
CA THR A 205 -10.17 17.43 -30.38
C THR A 205 -10.64 17.98 -29.04
N ASP A 206 -10.90 17.16 -28.02
CA ASP A 206 -11.45 17.66 -26.74
C ASP A 206 -10.55 17.36 -25.53
N THR A 207 -9.25 17.45 -25.71
CA THR A 207 -8.26 17.39 -24.66
C THR A 207 -7.70 18.76 -24.33
N VAL A 208 -7.24 18.93 -23.10
CA VAL A 208 -6.50 20.11 -22.65
C VAL A 208 -5.13 19.68 -22.13
N ASP A 209 -4.10 20.44 -22.48
CA ASP A 209 -2.77 20.30 -21.88
C ASP A 209 -2.65 21.28 -20.72
N ILE A 210 -2.50 20.72 -19.53
CA ILE A 210 -2.26 21.45 -18.29
C ILE A 210 -0.86 21.09 -17.78
N ASP A 211 0.12 21.92 -18.08
CA ASP A 211 1.53 21.73 -17.70
C ASP A 211 2.09 20.36 -18.10
N GLY A 212 1.81 19.92 -19.32
CA GLY A 212 2.25 18.66 -19.89
C GLY A 212 1.39 17.43 -19.53
N ALA A 213 0.30 17.63 -18.78
CA ALA A 213 -0.73 16.60 -18.57
C ALA A 213 -1.83 16.80 -19.60
N VAL A 214 -1.86 15.96 -20.63
CA VAL A 214 -2.92 15.95 -21.65
C VAL A 214 -4.08 15.11 -21.15
N ILE A 215 -5.20 15.76 -20.82
CA ILE A 215 -6.38 15.13 -20.21
C ILE A 215 -7.66 15.52 -20.96
N PRO A 216 -8.71 14.66 -20.97
CA PRO A 216 -10.00 15.03 -21.53
C PRO A 216 -10.62 16.21 -20.76
N ARG A 217 -11.16 17.20 -21.48
CA ARG A 217 -11.86 18.34 -20.85
C ARG A 217 -13.05 17.89 -20.01
N ALA A 218 -13.72 16.82 -20.41
CA ALA A 218 -14.83 16.22 -19.68
C ALA A 218 -14.43 15.73 -18.28
N ASP A 219 -13.19 15.30 -18.08
CA ASP A 219 -12.66 14.85 -16.79
C ASP A 219 -12.04 16.02 -16.00
N ALA A 220 -11.38 16.96 -16.71
CA ALA A 220 -10.72 18.12 -16.09
C ALA A 220 -11.69 19.07 -15.41
N ILE A 221 -12.79 19.43 -16.08
CA ILE A 221 -13.72 20.46 -15.61
C ILE A 221 -14.40 20.08 -14.29
N PRO A 222 -15.00 18.88 -14.13
CA PRO A 222 -15.60 18.47 -12.85
C PRO A 222 -14.57 18.40 -11.71
N LEU A 223 -13.38 17.89 -11.99
CA LEU A 223 -12.30 17.78 -11.01
C LEU A 223 -11.82 19.16 -10.54
N LEU A 224 -11.58 20.11 -11.48
CA LEU A 224 -11.18 21.47 -11.14
C LEU A 224 -12.26 22.21 -10.35
N ARG A 225 -13.53 22.09 -10.75
CA ARG A 225 -14.64 22.68 -10.02
C ARG A 225 -14.74 22.16 -8.59
N TRP A 226 -14.61 20.85 -8.42
CA TRP A 226 -14.57 20.22 -7.09
C TRP A 226 -13.37 20.72 -6.27
N ALA A 227 -12.17 20.74 -6.86
CA ALA A 227 -10.96 21.19 -6.18
C ALA A 227 -11.03 22.65 -5.70
N LEU A 228 -11.67 23.53 -6.51
CA LEU A 228 -11.84 24.93 -6.20
C LEU A 228 -12.94 25.20 -5.14
N THR A 229 -13.95 24.34 -5.04
CA THR A 229 -15.13 24.65 -4.21
C THR A 229 -15.46 23.58 -3.19
N ALA A 230 -16.35 22.65 -3.52
CA ALA A 230 -17.02 21.77 -2.58
C ALA A 230 -16.07 20.83 -1.84
N GLY A 231 -15.12 20.22 -2.56
CA GLY A 231 -14.22 19.24 -1.99
C GLY A 231 -13.03 19.86 -1.26
N ALA A 232 -12.42 20.89 -1.86
CA ALA A 232 -11.16 21.43 -1.33
C ALA A 232 -11.37 22.61 -0.36
N VAL A 233 -12.37 23.48 -0.59
CA VAL A 233 -12.59 24.67 0.23
C VAL A 233 -13.52 24.38 1.42
N HIS A 234 -14.64 23.73 1.19
CA HIS A 234 -15.65 23.45 2.19
C HIS A 234 -15.59 22.03 2.77
N GLY A 235 -14.87 21.08 2.12
CA GLY A 235 -14.68 19.69 2.52
C GLY A 235 -13.26 19.40 3.01
N SER A 236 -12.91 18.11 3.04
CA SER A 236 -11.56 17.63 3.40
C SER A 236 -10.49 17.95 2.36
N GLY A 237 -10.87 18.15 1.10
CA GLY A 237 -9.96 18.25 -0.04
C GLY A 237 -9.20 16.97 -0.37
N ASP A 238 -9.54 15.86 0.26
CA ASP A 238 -8.91 14.56 0.10
C ASP A 238 -9.32 13.89 -1.21
N LYS A 239 -8.39 13.30 -1.95
CA LYS A 239 -8.61 12.57 -3.20
C LYS A 239 -9.78 11.57 -3.09
N ASN A 240 -9.90 10.88 -1.95
CA ASN A 240 -10.96 9.90 -1.73
C ASN A 240 -12.36 10.52 -1.55
N SER A 241 -12.46 11.81 -1.28
CA SER A 241 -13.74 12.52 -1.18
C SER A 241 -14.27 13.00 -2.54
N TYR A 242 -13.47 12.87 -3.59
CA TYR A 242 -13.93 13.11 -4.97
C TYR A 242 -14.75 11.92 -5.47
N VAL A 243 -15.97 12.18 -5.90
CA VAL A 243 -16.93 11.13 -6.30
C VAL A 243 -16.64 10.56 -7.70
N GLY A 244 -15.89 11.29 -8.53
CA GLY A 244 -15.52 10.85 -9.88
C GLY A 244 -14.32 9.88 -9.88
N THR A 245 -14.13 9.18 -11.01
CA THR A 245 -12.88 8.46 -11.28
C THR A 245 -11.81 9.45 -11.70
N VAL A 246 -10.62 9.34 -11.15
CA VAL A 246 -9.48 10.20 -11.47
C VAL A 246 -8.21 9.37 -11.58
N ASP A 247 -7.52 9.50 -12.72
CA ASP A 247 -6.19 8.93 -12.90
C ASP A 247 -5.09 9.87 -12.35
N GLU A 248 -3.86 9.40 -12.31
CA GLU A 248 -2.75 10.19 -11.78
C GLU A 248 -2.45 11.43 -12.62
N ALA A 249 -2.65 11.38 -13.94
CA ALA A 249 -2.43 12.53 -14.82
C ALA A 249 -3.44 13.64 -14.50
N SER A 250 -4.72 13.28 -14.42
CA SER A 250 -5.79 14.23 -14.05
C SER A 250 -5.59 14.76 -12.62
N TRP A 251 -5.24 13.87 -11.65
CA TRP A 251 -5.02 14.30 -10.27
C TRP A 251 -3.84 15.27 -10.13
N SER A 252 -2.79 15.12 -10.93
CA SER A 252 -1.62 16.01 -10.93
C SER A 252 -1.95 17.46 -11.31
N THR A 253 -3.10 17.71 -11.92
CA THR A 253 -3.56 19.06 -12.29
C THR A 253 -4.13 19.83 -11.11
N VAL A 254 -4.49 19.16 -10.03
CA VAL A 254 -5.07 19.76 -8.81
C VAL A 254 -4.26 19.51 -7.55
N SER A 255 -3.18 18.73 -7.61
CA SER A 255 -2.35 18.37 -6.46
C SER A 255 -0.90 18.75 -6.65
N VAL A 256 -0.17 18.84 -5.55
CA VAL A 256 1.28 19.07 -5.52
C VAL A 256 1.93 18.11 -4.51
N SER A 257 3.19 17.76 -4.75
CA SER A 257 4.02 17.07 -3.76
C SER A 257 4.58 18.05 -2.72
N THR A 258 5.16 17.55 -1.65
CA THR A 258 5.83 18.39 -0.64
C THR A 258 6.96 19.21 -1.25
N SER A 259 7.69 18.66 -2.22
CA SER A 259 8.79 19.34 -2.90
C SER A 259 8.33 20.41 -3.91
N GLU A 260 7.06 20.41 -4.29
CA GLU A 260 6.48 21.40 -5.21
C GLU A 260 5.72 22.51 -4.49
N CYS A 261 5.50 22.38 -3.16
CA CYS A 261 4.75 23.36 -2.37
C CYS A 261 5.63 24.57 -2.02
N VAL A 262 5.16 25.77 -2.34
CA VAL A 262 5.86 27.05 -2.01
C VAL A 262 5.86 27.37 -0.51
N GLY A 263 5.16 26.60 0.29
CA GLY A 263 4.99 26.88 1.72
C GLY A 263 3.76 27.75 2.01
N VAL A 264 3.15 27.51 3.17
CA VAL A 264 1.88 28.15 3.55
C VAL A 264 2.02 29.68 3.70
N SER A 265 3.17 30.14 4.22
CA SER A 265 3.44 31.56 4.44
C SER A 265 3.59 32.37 3.15
N GLN A 266 4.01 31.73 2.07
CA GLN A 266 4.19 32.37 0.76
C GLN A 266 3.02 32.10 -0.20
N CYS A 267 2.14 31.16 0.12
CA CYS A 267 1.05 30.75 -0.74
C CYS A 267 -0.14 31.73 -0.60
N PRO A 268 -0.65 32.29 -1.73
CA PRO A 268 -1.83 33.18 -1.70
C PRO A 268 -3.09 32.49 -1.13
N PHE A 269 -3.12 31.18 -1.13
CA PHE A 269 -4.20 30.34 -0.56
C PHE A 269 -3.77 29.61 0.72
N GLY A 270 -2.72 30.10 1.42
CA GLY A 270 -2.18 29.45 2.62
C GLY A 270 -3.20 29.27 3.74
N THR A 271 -4.08 30.25 3.94
CA THR A 271 -5.14 30.23 4.97
C THR A 271 -6.20 29.16 4.75
N VAL A 272 -6.37 28.70 3.52
CA VAL A 272 -7.30 27.61 3.13
C VAL A 272 -6.59 26.33 2.71
N CYS A 273 -5.31 26.19 3.05
CA CYS A 273 -4.48 25.05 2.68
C CYS A 273 -4.90 23.77 3.41
N ARG A 274 -5.45 22.78 2.69
CA ARG A 274 -5.96 21.52 3.26
C ARG A 274 -4.86 20.59 3.77
N PRO A 275 -3.77 20.34 3.04
CA PRO A 275 -2.65 19.55 3.57
C PRO A 275 -2.08 20.13 4.87
N ASP A 276 -2.01 21.45 4.98
CA ASP A 276 -1.50 22.13 6.17
C ASP A 276 -2.46 22.00 7.36
N ALA A 277 -3.75 22.23 7.13
CA ALA A 277 -4.80 22.04 8.13
C ALA A 277 -4.83 20.59 8.66
N ALA A 278 -4.66 19.58 7.78
CA ALA A 278 -4.58 18.18 8.18
C ALA A 278 -3.35 17.90 9.06
N ARG A 279 -2.21 18.52 8.76
CA ARG A 279 -1.00 18.40 9.60
C ARG A 279 -1.15 19.11 10.94
N ALA A 280 -1.78 20.27 10.96
CA ALA A 280 -2.06 20.99 12.20
C ALA A 280 -3.04 20.18 13.09
N ALA A 281 -4.05 19.57 12.51
CA ALA A 281 -4.96 18.66 13.21
C ALA A 281 -4.21 17.43 13.77
N ALA A 282 -3.32 16.81 12.98
CA ALA A 282 -2.51 15.69 13.43
C ALA A 282 -1.52 16.09 14.55
N ALA A 283 -0.93 17.28 14.50
CA ALA A 283 -0.09 17.80 15.56
C ALA A 283 -0.85 18.00 16.89
N ALA A 284 -2.10 18.40 16.81
CA ALA A 284 -2.97 18.62 17.98
C ALA A 284 -3.66 17.33 18.48
N ALA A 285 -3.62 16.24 17.71
CA ALA A 285 -4.32 15.00 18.03
C ALA A 285 -3.55 14.14 19.05
N ASP A 286 -4.26 13.34 19.81
CA ASP A 286 -3.73 12.35 20.74
C ASP A 286 -3.48 10.99 20.01
N ILE A 287 -4.33 10.68 19.01
CA ILE A 287 -4.18 9.52 18.13
C ILE A 287 -4.13 10.00 16.69
N VAL A 288 -3.09 9.62 15.96
CA VAL A 288 -2.90 9.94 14.54
C VAL A 288 -3.00 8.68 13.70
N VAL A 289 -3.97 8.62 12.78
CA VAL A 289 -4.13 7.51 11.86
C VAL A 289 -3.47 7.85 10.53
N THR A 290 -2.52 7.03 10.10
CA THR A 290 -1.78 7.18 8.85
C THR A 290 -1.77 5.88 8.05
N ASN A 291 -1.05 5.83 6.93
CA ASN A 291 -0.87 4.62 6.15
C ASN A 291 0.60 4.17 6.10
N HIS A 292 0.81 2.91 5.70
CA HIS A 292 2.14 2.33 5.60
C HIS A 292 3.07 3.09 4.66
N SER A 293 2.54 3.76 3.61
CA SER A 293 3.37 4.52 2.68
C SER A 293 4.09 5.69 3.37
N MET A 294 3.46 6.34 4.36
CA MET A 294 4.09 7.42 5.14
C MET A 294 5.26 6.91 5.98
N LEU A 295 5.08 5.75 6.63
CA LEU A 295 6.17 5.08 7.36
C LEU A 295 7.22 4.51 6.41
N GLY A 296 6.80 4.01 5.24
CA GLY A 296 7.69 3.52 4.20
C GLY A 296 8.63 4.59 3.66
N VAL A 297 8.10 5.78 3.37
CA VAL A 297 8.93 6.95 2.98
C VAL A 297 9.92 7.28 4.09
N GLN A 298 9.46 7.32 5.35
CA GLN A 298 10.35 7.60 6.48
C GLN A 298 11.45 6.55 6.63
N ALA A 299 11.09 5.26 6.54
CA ALA A 299 12.06 4.17 6.63
C ALA A 299 13.12 4.23 5.53
N ALA A 300 12.70 4.51 4.29
CA ALA A 300 13.57 4.52 3.12
C ALA A 300 14.45 5.77 3.04
N SER A 301 13.92 6.95 3.41
CA SER A 301 14.64 8.24 3.29
C SER A 301 15.35 8.66 4.56
N ALA A 302 15.11 8.00 5.69
CA ALA A 302 15.53 8.41 7.04
C ALA A 302 15.01 9.81 7.48
N ALA A 303 14.16 10.46 6.67
CA ALA A 303 13.58 11.75 7.01
C ALA A 303 12.42 11.59 8.03
N PRO A 304 12.32 12.38 9.09
CA PRO A 304 11.30 12.26 10.12
C PRO A 304 9.94 12.81 9.63
N VAL A 305 9.26 12.02 8.78
CA VAL A 305 7.99 12.40 8.15
C VAL A 305 6.82 12.34 9.15
N VAL A 306 6.81 11.30 10.00
CA VAL A 306 5.79 11.06 11.03
C VAL A 306 6.44 11.02 12.41
N ILE A 307 7.23 9.99 12.67
CA ILE A 307 7.92 9.79 13.94
C ILE A 307 9.15 10.68 14.00
N GLY A 308 9.33 11.43 15.08
CA GLY A 308 10.42 12.39 15.23
C GLY A 308 10.21 13.71 14.47
N SER A 309 9.05 13.89 13.81
CA SER A 309 8.72 15.14 13.13
C SER A 309 8.56 16.29 14.13
N GLN A 310 9.37 17.34 14.00
CA GLN A 310 9.27 18.54 14.85
C GLN A 310 7.87 19.14 14.82
N ARG A 311 7.22 19.15 13.67
CA ARG A 311 5.88 19.68 13.49
C ARG A 311 4.80 18.86 14.16
N LEU A 312 4.89 17.52 14.10
CA LEU A 312 3.90 16.62 14.69
C LEU A 312 4.13 16.41 16.19
N GLY A 313 5.33 16.66 16.68
CA GLY A 313 5.70 16.45 18.08
C GLY A 313 5.97 14.97 18.42
N LEU A 314 6.03 14.68 19.71
CA LEU A 314 6.42 13.39 20.24
C LEU A 314 5.27 12.37 20.21
N PHE A 315 5.54 11.18 19.70
CA PHE A 315 4.69 9.99 19.82
C PHE A 315 5.42 8.95 20.68
N ARG A 316 4.66 8.22 21.51
CA ARG A 316 5.20 7.17 22.38
C ARG A 316 4.90 5.77 21.86
N HIS A 317 3.83 5.64 21.09
CA HIS A 317 3.31 4.36 20.66
C HIS A 317 3.09 4.34 19.16
N LEU A 318 3.42 3.20 18.56
CA LEU A 318 3.13 2.90 17.16
C LEU A 318 2.34 1.60 17.09
N ILE A 319 1.19 1.65 16.44
CA ILE A 319 0.38 0.51 16.09
C ILE A 319 0.43 0.31 14.57
N VAL A 320 0.74 -0.90 14.13
CA VAL A 320 0.82 -1.28 12.73
C VAL A 320 -0.24 -2.34 12.46
N ASP A 321 -1.34 -1.94 11.86
CA ASP A 321 -2.42 -2.86 11.44
C ASP A 321 -2.16 -3.37 10.02
N GLU A 322 -2.48 -4.63 9.73
CA GLU A 322 -2.06 -5.35 8.52
C GLU A 322 -0.53 -5.29 8.30
N ALA A 323 0.19 -5.51 9.38
CA ALA A 323 1.65 -5.33 9.49
C ALA A 323 2.46 -6.14 8.47
N HIS A 324 1.92 -7.27 7.98
CA HIS A 324 2.54 -8.11 6.96
C HIS A 324 2.89 -7.34 5.68
N ARG A 325 2.21 -6.22 5.41
CA ARG A 325 2.41 -5.39 4.22
C ARG A 325 3.54 -4.37 4.37
N LEU A 326 3.85 -3.96 5.60
CA LEU A 326 4.78 -2.86 5.86
C LEU A 326 6.17 -3.08 5.25
N PRO A 327 6.83 -4.25 5.36
CA PRO A 327 8.14 -4.46 4.73
C PRO A 327 8.11 -4.31 3.20
N GLY A 328 7.04 -4.80 2.55
CA GLY A 328 6.84 -4.63 1.12
C GLY A 328 6.72 -3.17 0.71
N VAL A 329 5.95 -2.39 1.46
CA VAL A 329 5.78 -0.96 1.22
C VAL A 329 7.11 -0.19 1.40
N VAL A 330 7.92 -0.56 2.38
CA VAL A 330 9.26 0.07 2.55
C VAL A 330 10.15 -0.21 1.34
N ARG A 331 10.14 -1.45 0.81
CA ARG A 331 10.86 -1.81 -0.42
C ARG A 331 10.39 -0.98 -1.62
N GLU A 332 9.07 -0.81 -1.77
CA GLU A 332 8.48 0.00 -2.84
C GLU A 332 8.88 1.47 -2.73
N GLN A 333 8.85 2.04 -1.51
CA GLN A 333 9.23 3.45 -1.28
C GLN A 333 10.74 3.70 -1.41
N GLY A 334 11.57 2.68 -1.17
CA GLY A 334 13.02 2.74 -1.37
C GLY A 334 13.47 2.35 -2.78
N ALA A 335 12.54 2.07 -3.69
CA ALA A 335 12.86 1.70 -5.06
C ALA A 335 13.35 2.90 -5.87
N ALA A 336 14.40 2.70 -6.66
CA ALA A 336 14.95 3.68 -7.60
C ALA A 336 14.83 3.18 -9.04
N ALA A 337 14.66 4.10 -9.99
CA ALA A 337 14.55 3.78 -11.41
C ALA A 337 15.13 4.86 -12.30
N VAL A 338 15.96 4.46 -13.27
CA VAL A 338 16.55 5.35 -14.28
C VAL A 338 16.15 4.89 -15.68
N SER A 339 15.68 5.82 -16.50
CA SER A 339 15.34 5.63 -17.92
C SER A 339 15.35 6.97 -18.64
N GLY A 340 15.41 6.99 -19.96
CA GLY A 340 15.34 8.22 -20.76
C GLY A 340 14.04 9.01 -20.54
N ARG A 341 12.94 8.37 -20.16
CA ARG A 341 11.69 9.07 -19.81
C ARG A 341 11.89 10.07 -18.64
N ARG A 342 12.77 9.78 -17.69
CA ARG A 342 13.11 10.69 -16.59
C ARG A 342 13.83 11.94 -17.09
N VAL A 343 14.72 11.78 -18.06
CA VAL A 343 15.40 12.90 -18.76
C VAL A 343 14.37 13.78 -19.46
N THR A 344 13.48 13.18 -20.25
CA THR A 344 12.39 13.90 -20.94
C THR A 344 11.51 14.71 -19.98
N ARG A 345 11.24 14.17 -18.77
CA ARG A 345 10.47 14.89 -17.75
C ARG A 345 11.16 16.17 -17.31
N ILE A 346 12.48 16.12 -17.10
CA ILE A 346 13.29 17.28 -16.71
C ILE A 346 13.35 18.30 -17.86
N GLN A 347 13.55 17.84 -19.10
CA GLN A 347 13.55 18.70 -20.30
C GLN A 347 12.25 19.48 -20.44
N ARG A 348 11.09 18.82 -20.29
CA ARG A 348 9.78 19.48 -20.31
C ARG A 348 9.65 20.53 -19.20
N GLY A 349 10.14 20.21 -18.00
CA GLY A 349 10.18 21.17 -16.89
C GLY A 349 11.04 22.40 -17.21
N LEU A 350 12.21 22.18 -17.82
CA LEU A 350 13.11 23.27 -18.27
C LEU A 350 12.45 24.16 -19.33
N SER A 351 11.85 23.56 -20.37
CA SER A 351 11.16 24.29 -21.42
C SER A 351 9.96 25.08 -20.91
N ALA A 352 9.31 24.61 -19.83
CA ALA A 352 8.23 25.35 -19.20
C ALA A 352 8.71 26.46 -18.26
N LEU A 353 9.97 26.37 -17.78
CA LEU A 353 10.56 27.31 -16.82
C LEU A 353 11.33 28.44 -17.52
N LEU A 354 12.03 28.14 -18.62
CA LEU A 354 12.96 29.03 -19.32
C LEU A 354 12.49 29.37 -20.73
N ASP A 355 12.93 30.51 -21.24
CA ASP A 355 12.68 30.85 -22.63
C ASP A 355 13.45 29.90 -23.57
N GLY A 356 12.74 29.13 -24.34
CA GLY A 356 13.28 28.20 -25.31
C GLY A 356 14.06 28.85 -26.45
N ASN A 357 14.05 30.19 -26.59
CA ASN A 357 14.85 30.92 -27.57
C ASN A 357 16.30 31.18 -27.13
N ASP A 358 16.59 31.09 -25.84
CA ASP A 358 17.95 31.19 -25.29
C ASP A 358 18.84 30.07 -25.86
N SER A 359 20.01 30.44 -26.37
CA SER A 359 20.98 29.51 -26.99
C SER A 359 21.51 28.47 -26.01
N LEU A 360 21.72 28.86 -24.75
CA LEU A 360 22.18 27.95 -23.71
C LEU A 360 21.10 26.95 -23.30
N VAL A 361 19.84 27.39 -23.27
CA VAL A 361 18.70 26.52 -23.01
C VAL A 361 18.52 25.54 -24.16
N LYS A 362 18.60 25.98 -25.41
CA LYS A 362 18.55 25.13 -26.60
C LYS A 362 19.64 24.05 -26.59
N ALA A 363 20.88 24.44 -26.29
CA ALA A 363 22.00 23.51 -26.18
C ALA A 363 21.77 22.48 -25.10
N LEU A 364 21.30 22.91 -23.92
CA LEU A 364 21.05 22.03 -22.79
C LEU A 364 19.90 21.02 -23.06
N LEU A 365 18.87 21.44 -23.79
CA LEU A 365 17.77 20.56 -24.21
C LEU A 365 18.25 19.55 -25.26
N ALA A 366 19.04 20.00 -26.26
CA ALA A 366 19.63 19.13 -27.27
C ALA A 366 20.58 18.06 -26.66
N ASP A 367 21.44 18.48 -25.70
CA ASP A 367 22.26 17.56 -24.92
C ASP A 367 21.39 16.51 -24.19
N GLY A 368 20.26 16.97 -23.62
CA GLY A 368 19.29 16.08 -22.97
C GLY A 368 18.71 15.03 -23.91
N ASP A 369 18.42 15.37 -25.17
CA ASP A 369 17.93 14.39 -26.16
C ASP A 369 18.99 13.34 -26.46
N VAL A 370 20.25 13.76 -26.70
CA VAL A 370 21.37 12.84 -26.93
C VAL A 370 21.56 11.89 -25.74
N ILE A 371 21.51 12.41 -24.53
CA ILE A 371 21.69 11.59 -23.29
C ILE A 371 20.52 10.65 -23.11
N LYS A 372 19.28 11.11 -23.31
CA LYS A 372 18.08 10.29 -23.28
C LYS A 372 18.22 9.08 -24.22
N ASP A 373 18.58 9.34 -25.48
CA ASP A 373 18.70 8.31 -26.50
C ASP A 373 19.86 7.33 -26.16
N ALA A 374 20.98 7.84 -25.67
CA ALA A 374 22.10 7.01 -25.22
C ALA A 374 21.71 6.11 -24.04
N VAL A 375 20.98 6.64 -23.06
CA VAL A 375 20.49 5.85 -21.91
C VAL A 375 19.50 4.78 -22.36
N ASP A 376 18.50 5.15 -23.17
CA ASP A 376 17.48 4.20 -23.66
C ASP A 376 18.11 3.10 -24.52
N GLN A 377 19.07 3.45 -25.41
CA GLN A 377 19.79 2.49 -26.25
C GLN A 377 20.65 1.55 -25.40
N SER A 378 21.50 2.06 -24.51
CA SER A 378 22.37 1.25 -23.66
C SER A 378 21.58 0.26 -22.81
N LEU A 379 20.46 0.69 -22.21
CA LEU A 379 19.60 -0.18 -21.41
C LEU A 379 18.88 -1.22 -22.28
N ALA A 380 18.44 -0.85 -23.49
CA ALA A 380 17.82 -1.79 -24.42
C ALA A 380 18.79 -2.87 -24.91
N GLU A 381 20.03 -2.51 -25.21
CA GLU A 381 21.10 -3.44 -25.60
C GLU A 381 21.39 -4.45 -24.48
N GLN A 382 21.54 -3.99 -23.22
CA GLN A 382 21.71 -4.87 -22.07
C GLN A 382 20.49 -5.77 -21.86
N ALA A 383 19.29 -5.23 -21.93
CA ALA A 383 18.06 -6.00 -21.81
C ALA A 383 17.91 -7.06 -22.92
N ALA A 384 18.46 -6.82 -24.12
CA ALA A 384 18.45 -7.78 -25.22
C ALA A 384 19.33 -9.02 -24.96
N THR A 385 20.32 -8.93 -24.09
CA THR A 385 21.16 -10.09 -23.69
C THR A 385 20.38 -11.10 -22.83
N THR A 386 19.25 -10.70 -22.28
CA THR A 386 18.39 -11.54 -21.42
C THR A 386 17.67 -12.61 -22.27
N PRO A 387 17.55 -13.85 -21.80
CA PRO A 387 16.78 -14.88 -22.49
C PRO A 387 15.37 -14.43 -22.87
N LYS A 388 14.83 -14.90 -24.00
CA LYS A 388 13.51 -14.47 -24.52
C LYS A 388 12.34 -14.65 -23.52
N LYS A 389 12.47 -15.61 -22.61
CA LYS A 389 11.45 -15.90 -21.59
C LYS A 389 11.55 -15.02 -20.34
N GLU A 390 12.62 -14.26 -20.19
CA GLU A 390 12.86 -13.40 -19.03
C GLU A 390 12.67 -11.94 -19.41
N SER A 391 12.05 -11.17 -18.51
CA SER A 391 11.80 -9.74 -18.70
C SER A 391 12.85 -8.86 -18.01
N VAL A 392 13.77 -9.45 -17.25
CA VAL A 392 14.73 -8.73 -16.41
C VAL A 392 16.13 -9.33 -16.51
N LEU A 393 17.16 -8.48 -16.53
CA LEU A 393 18.56 -8.83 -16.38
C LEU A 393 19.02 -8.40 -14.99
N ARG A 394 19.37 -9.33 -14.14
CA ARG A 394 19.90 -9.01 -12.80
C ARG A 394 21.35 -8.51 -12.91
N CYS A 395 21.66 -7.44 -12.19
CA CYS A 395 23.01 -6.91 -12.11
C CYS A 395 23.83 -7.67 -11.08
N SER A 396 24.95 -8.23 -11.47
CA SER A 396 25.94 -8.81 -10.56
C SER A 396 26.67 -7.72 -9.77
N GLU A 397 27.49 -8.11 -8.81
CA GLU A 397 28.21 -7.21 -7.90
C GLU A 397 29.05 -6.15 -8.65
N GLY A 398 29.84 -6.55 -9.63
CA GLY A 398 30.70 -5.65 -10.43
C GLY A 398 29.99 -4.96 -11.61
N MET A 399 28.70 -5.21 -11.83
CA MET A 399 27.97 -4.66 -12.97
C MET A 399 27.37 -3.30 -12.65
N ASP A 400 27.80 -2.25 -13.38
CA ASP A 400 27.10 -0.96 -13.43
C ASP A 400 26.22 -0.93 -14.69
N PRO A 401 24.87 -0.93 -14.56
CA PRO A 401 23.98 -0.92 -15.71
C PRO A 401 24.02 0.39 -16.52
N LEU A 402 24.66 1.41 -15.99
CA LEU A 402 24.81 2.73 -16.61
C LEU A 402 26.28 3.14 -16.79
N ALA A 403 27.21 2.17 -16.84
CA ALA A 403 28.65 2.45 -16.97
C ALA A 403 28.97 3.38 -18.15
N ALA A 404 28.32 3.19 -19.30
CA ALA A 404 28.56 3.99 -20.49
C ALA A 404 27.89 5.38 -20.46
N THR A 405 26.83 5.58 -19.69
CA THR A 405 25.98 6.77 -19.78
C THR A 405 25.79 7.53 -18.46
N GLY A 406 26.10 6.91 -17.34
CA GLY A 406 25.84 7.46 -16.01
C GLY A 406 26.59 8.76 -15.74
N ASP A 407 27.85 8.87 -16.18
CA ASP A 407 28.65 10.07 -15.98
C ASP A 407 28.22 11.22 -16.87
N LEU A 408 27.80 10.93 -18.13
CA LEU A 408 27.19 11.91 -19.04
C LEU A 408 25.89 12.46 -18.44
N LEU A 409 25.04 11.57 -17.92
CA LEU A 409 23.80 11.96 -17.25
C LEU A 409 24.07 12.79 -15.99
N THR A 410 25.04 12.41 -15.17
CA THR A 410 25.46 13.16 -13.98
C THR A 410 25.92 14.58 -14.33
N GLY A 411 26.77 14.69 -15.36
CA GLY A 411 27.26 15.98 -15.86
C GLY A 411 26.14 16.89 -16.38
N TRP A 412 25.21 16.33 -17.14
CA TRP A 412 24.04 17.06 -17.64
C TRP A 412 23.14 17.53 -16.49
N LEU A 413 22.82 16.67 -15.53
CA LEU A 413 22.05 17.03 -14.35
C LEU A 413 22.73 18.13 -13.51
N GLY A 414 24.07 18.16 -13.49
CA GLY A 414 24.86 19.22 -12.88
C GLY A 414 24.65 20.57 -13.59
N ARG A 415 24.70 20.59 -14.92
CA ARG A 415 24.46 21.79 -15.73
C ARG A 415 23.01 22.31 -15.57
N VAL A 416 22.04 21.40 -15.63
CA VAL A 416 20.62 21.73 -15.37
C VAL A 416 20.47 22.39 -14.00
N ASN A 417 21.02 21.76 -12.96
CA ASN A 417 20.91 22.27 -11.58
C ASN A 417 21.55 23.66 -11.43
N LYS A 418 22.71 23.88 -12.07
CA LYS A 418 23.39 25.20 -12.05
C LYS A 418 22.54 26.27 -12.75
N MET A 419 21.98 25.98 -13.93
CA MET A 419 21.13 26.89 -14.67
C MET A 419 19.85 27.24 -13.89
N VAL A 420 19.14 26.22 -13.35
CA VAL A 420 17.93 26.42 -12.56
C VAL A 420 18.25 27.17 -11.25
N GLY A 421 19.41 26.90 -10.63
CA GLY A 421 19.88 27.58 -9.43
C GLY A 421 20.09 29.08 -9.62
N SER A 422 20.56 29.51 -10.81
CA SER A 422 20.81 30.93 -11.11
C SER A 422 19.54 31.76 -11.31
N ILE A 423 18.35 31.13 -11.42
CA ILE A 423 17.09 31.84 -11.56
C ILE A 423 16.71 32.48 -10.23
N ILE A 424 16.70 33.80 -10.18
CA ILE A 424 16.20 34.60 -9.05
C ILE A 424 14.83 35.13 -9.46
N THR A 425 13.80 34.83 -8.69
CA THR A 425 12.44 35.30 -8.99
C THR A 425 11.58 35.33 -7.73
N ASP A 426 10.71 36.33 -7.65
CA ASP A 426 9.68 36.47 -6.63
C ASP A 426 8.31 35.97 -7.14
N ASP A 427 8.24 35.64 -8.45
CA ASP A 427 7.04 35.10 -9.08
C ASP A 427 6.81 33.65 -8.62
N GLN A 428 5.68 33.40 -7.94
CA GLN A 428 5.38 32.11 -7.31
C GLN A 428 5.22 30.97 -8.33
N LYS A 429 4.68 31.26 -9.52
CA LYS A 429 4.54 30.25 -10.58
C LYS A 429 5.91 29.78 -11.06
N THR A 430 6.81 30.72 -11.29
CA THR A 430 8.21 30.43 -11.68
C THR A 430 8.94 29.70 -10.55
N GLN A 431 8.70 30.06 -9.29
CA GLN A 431 9.23 29.35 -8.13
C GLN A 431 8.74 27.89 -8.08
N ILE A 432 7.44 27.63 -8.30
CA ILE A 432 6.89 26.27 -8.36
C ILE A 432 7.56 25.47 -9.49
N LYS A 433 7.69 26.04 -10.69
CA LYS A 433 8.36 25.39 -11.81
C LYS A 433 9.83 25.10 -11.50
N LYS A 434 10.53 26.07 -10.90
CA LYS A 434 11.91 25.91 -10.44
C LYS A 434 12.03 24.76 -9.46
N MET A 435 11.18 24.71 -8.44
CA MET A 435 11.18 23.64 -7.43
C MET A 435 10.89 22.27 -8.05
N ARG A 436 9.98 22.17 -9.05
CA ARG A 436 9.73 20.93 -9.79
C ARG A 436 10.96 20.40 -10.51
N VAL A 437 11.63 21.28 -11.26
CA VAL A 437 12.84 20.88 -11.98
C VAL A 437 13.94 20.50 -11.01
N THR A 438 14.19 21.30 -9.98
CA THR A 438 15.17 20.99 -8.92
C THR A 438 14.86 19.65 -8.23
N GLY A 439 13.61 19.41 -7.85
CA GLY A 439 13.17 18.17 -7.24
C GLY A 439 13.35 16.96 -8.18
N ALA A 440 13.02 17.11 -9.47
CA ALA A 440 13.21 16.07 -10.47
C ALA A 440 14.71 15.75 -10.69
N VAL A 441 15.57 16.75 -10.72
CA VAL A 441 17.05 16.60 -10.83
C VAL A 441 17.60 15.90 -9.59
N THR A 442 17.21 16.33 -8.40
CA THR A 442 17.68 15.74 -7.14
C THR A 442 17.24 14.27 -7.02
N SER A 443 15.98 13.99 -7.34
CA SER A 443 15.46 12.61 -7.35
C SER A 443 16.20 11.73 -8.36
N LEU A 444 16.41 12.20 -9.59
CA LEU A 444 17.12 11.41 -10.60
C LEU A 444 18.60 11.19 -10.24
N LYS A 445 19.25 12.15 -9.60
CA LYS A 445 20.63 11.96 -9.08
C LYS A 445 20.68 10.89 -8.00
N ALA A 446 19.75 10.90 -7.06
CA ALA A 446 19.67 9.89 -6.00
C ALA A 446 19.40 8.49 -6.59
N ASP A 447 18.46 8.39 -7.54
CA ASP A 447 18.14 7.13 -8.21
C ASP A 447 19.33 6.61 -9.05
N LEU A 448 20.05 7.53 -9.71
CA LEU A 448 21.25 7.17 -10.49
C LEU A 448 22.34 6.56 -9.59
N THR A 449 22.59 7.16 -8.45
CA THR A 449 23.54 6.61 -7.45
C THR A 449 23.06 5.24 -6.95
N ALA A 450 21.79 5.10 -6.59
CA ALA A 450 21.23 3.86 -6.07
C ALA A 450 21.24 2.70 -7.08
N VAL A 451 21.14 3.00 -8.37
CA VAL A 451 21.17 1.99 -9.45
C VAL A 451 22.60 1.60 -9.81
N ARG A 452 23.55 2.54 -9.83
CA ARG A 452 24.95 2.31 -10.22
C ARG A 452 25.77 1.63 -9.14
N GLU A 453 25.61 2.08 -7.89
CA GLU A 453 26.41 1.57 -6.78
C GLU A 453 25.92 0.18 -6.31
N HIS A 454 26.86 -0.76 -6.22
CA HIS A 454 26.57 -1.99 -5.51
C HIS A 454 26.54 -1.73 -4.00
N ARG A 455 25.46 -2.15 -3.37
CA ARG A 455 25.30 -2.10 -1.89
C ARG A 455 24.74 -3.43 -1.43
N ASN A 456 25.30 -3.98 -0.36
CA ASN A 456 24.73 -5.17 0.27
C ASN A 456 23.28 -4.92 0.68
N GLY A 457 22.43 -5.92 0.47
CA GLY A 457 21.01 -5.79 0.79
C GLY A 457 20.18 -4.95 -0.20
N VAL A 458 20.71 -4.64 -1.38
CA VAL A 458 20.00 -3.95 -2.47
C VAL A 458 20.01 -4.82 -3.73
N ALA A 459 18.83 -5.11 -4.26
CA ALA A 459 18.66 -5.73 -5.56
C ALA A 459 18.77 -4.70 -6.67
N ARG A 460 19.51 -5.03 -7.77
CA ARG A 460 19.65 -4.18 -8.95
C ARG A 460 19.39 -5.00 -10.21
N TRP A 461 18.68 -4.41 -11.17
CA TRP A 461 18.37 -5.09 -12.45
C TRP A 461 18.08 -4.11 -13.57
N VAL A 462 18.18 -4.58 -14.81
CA VAL A 462 17.66 -3.91 -16.00
C VAL A 462 16.37 -4.61 -16.43
N GLU A 463 15.30 -3.86 -16.53
CA GLU A 463 13.99 -4.35 -16.99
C GLU A 463 13.79 -4.03 -18.45
N LYS A 464 13.31 -5.00 -19.24
CA LYS A 464 12.97 -4.80 -20.64
C LYS A 464 11.86 -3.78 -20.80
N GLY A 465 11.96 -2.96 -21.79
CA GLY A 465 10.84 -2.12 -22.23
C GLY A 465 9.65 -3.00 -22.68
N SER A 466 8.45 -2.46 -22.54
CA SER A 466 7.25 -3.08 -23.07
C SER A 466 6.80 -2.39 -24.33
N GLU A 467 6.38 -3.19 -25.34
CA GLU A 467 5.70 -2.64 -26.51
C GLU A 467 4.29 -2.14 -26.13
N PRO A 468 3.74 -1.19 -26.88
CA PRO A 468 2.39 -0.70 -26.63
C PRO A 468 1.38 -1.85 -26.72
N SER A 469 0.64 -2.11 -25.67
CA SER A 469 -0.41 -3.14 -25.62
C SER A 469 -1.65 -2.79 -26.47
N SER A 470 -1.77 -1.55 -26.95
CA SER A 470 -2.83 -1.06 -27.82
C SER A 470 -2.37 0.18 -28.60
N ARG A 471 -3.13 0.60 -29.64
CA ARG A 471 -2.88 1.84 -30.40
C ARG A 471 -2.82 3.11 -29.54
N PHE A 472 -3.36 3.07 -28.32
CA PHE A 472 -3.44 4.19 -27.39
C PHE A 472 -2.48 4.08 -26.20
N ALA A 473 -1.88 2.91 -25.99
CA ALA A 473 -0.89 2.69 -24.94
C ALA A 473 0.52 3.02 -25.48
N ARG A 474 1.25 3.89 -24.80
CA ARG A 474 2.68 4.09 -25.07
C ARG A 474 3.47 2.96 -24.42
N GLY A 475 4.35 2.31 -25.19
CA GLY A 475 5.32 1.37 -24.65
C GLY A 475 6.19 2.01 -23.55
N THR A 476 6.75 1.21 -22.68
CA THR A 476 7.72 1.70 -21.68
C THR A 476 9.13 1.42 -22.18
N PRO A 477 10.08 2.38 -22.10
CA PRO A 477 11.48 2.13 -22.42
C PRO A 477 12.07 1.15 -21.40
N ALA A 478 13.19 0.53 -21.75
CA ALA A 478 14.00 -0.22 -20.80
C ALA A 478 14.42 0.69 -19.64
N SER A 479 14.55 0.11 -18.44
CA SER A 479 14.91 0.87 -17.25
C SER A 479 15.86 0.11 -16.34
N ALA A 480 16.86 0.80 -15.80
CA ALA A 480 17.67 0.29 -14.72
C ALA A 480 16.98 0.58 -13.39
N LYS A 481 16.89 -0.42 -12.53
CA LYS A 481 16.17 -0.34 -11.27
C LYS A 481 16.98 -0.86 -10.10
N SER A 482 16.68 -0.35 -8.91
CA SER A 482 17.18 -0.92 -7.65
C SER A 482 16.11 -0.85 -6.56
N THR A 483 16.24 -1.74 -5.56
CA THR A 483 15.31 -1.80 -4.43
C THR A 483 16.04 -2.40 -3.22
N PRO A 484 15.86 -1.82 -2.01
CA PRO A 484 16.35 -2.46 -0.80
C PRO A 484 15.66 -3.81 -0.59
N VAL A 485 16.43 -4.82 -0.25
CA VAL A 485 15.93 -6.19 0.02
C VAL A 485 15.63 -6.36 1.51
N GLU A 486 16.59 -5.97 2.34
CA GLU A 486 16.52 -6.04 3.80
C GLU A 486 16.10 -4.68 4.36
N VAL A 487 14.88 -4.58 4.88
CA VAL A 487 14.30 -3.31 5.34
C VAL A 487 14.05 -3.28 6.85
N GLY A 488 14.26 -4.41 7.55
CA GLY A 488 14.02 -4.50 8.99
C GLY A 488 14.88 -3.53 9.79
N GLY A 489 16.16 -3.35 9.42
CA GLY A 489 17.06 -2.39 10.05
C GLY A 489 16.60 -0.94 9.86
N SER A 490 16.18 -0.57 8.65
CA SER A 490 15.64 0.76 8.36
C SER A 490 14.35 1.05 9.14
N LEU A 491 13.46 0.06 9.30
CA LEU A 491 12.28 0.17 10.14
C LEU A 491 12.66 0.36 11.61
N ALA A 492 13.55 -0.49 12.13
CA ALA A 492 13.97 -0.44 13.53
C ALA A 492 14.60 0.91 13.89
N PHE A 493 15.46 1.45 13.03
CA PHE A 493 16.17 2.68 13.29
C PHE A 493 15.37 3.95 12.93
N ASN A 494 14.70 3.99 11.79
CA ASN A 494 14.07 5.23 11.29
C ASN A 494 12.60 5.37 11.71
N VAL A 495 11.91 4.26 12.10
CA VAL A 495 10.48 4.28 12.40
C VAL A 495 10.17 3.87 13.82
N TYR A 496 10.83 2.83 14.36
CA TYR A 496 10.58 2.37 15.75
C TYR A 496 11.41 3.12 16.78
N SER A 497 12.31 3.97 16.32
CA SER A 497 13.03 4.96 17.13
C SER A 497 13.19 6.26 16.35
N ALA A 498 13.39 7.37 17.07
CA ALA A 498 13.62 8.66 16.44
C ALA A 498 14.47 9.56 17.34
N GLU A 499 15.07 10.59 16.74
CA GLU A 499 15.72 11.65 17.50
C GLU A 499 14.67 12.46 18.25
N VAL A 500 15.05 12.92 19.45
CA VAL A 500 14.18 13.82 20.21
C VAL A 500 14.17 15.18 19.52
N PRO A 501 12.99 15.72 19.19
CA PRO A 501 12.90 17.07 18.66
C PRO A 501 13.62 18.07 19.60
N GLY A 502 14.48 18.91 19.06
CA GLY A 502 15.33 19.82 19.85
C GLY A 502 14.61 20.68 20.88
N ALA A 503 13.35 21.08 20.58
CA ALA A 503 12.48 21.79 21.50
C ALA A 503 12.03 20.96 22.74
N LEU A 504 12.27 19.65 22.73
CA LEU A 504 11.86 18.72 23.79
C LEU A 504 13.05 18.07 24.51
N VAL A 505 14.27 18.43 24.14
CA VAL A 505 15.48 17.99 24.83
C VAL A 505 15.46 18.54 26.26
N GLY A 506 15.53 17.64 27.25
CA GLY A 506 15.41 18.01 28.67
C GLY A 506 13.98 18.17 29.20
N HIS A 507 12.94 17.92 28.37
CA HIS A 507 11.57 17.96 28.84
C HIS A 507 11.26 16.74 29.74
N PRO A 508 10.60 16.91 30.91
CA PRO A 508 10.35 15.82 31.86
C PRO A 508 9.46 14.68 31.31
N ALA A 509 8.80 14.88 30.17
CA ALA A 509 8.09 13.82 29.47
C ALA A 509 9.02 12.88 28.67
N VAL A 510 10.35 13.14 28.67
CA VAL A 510 11.39 12.35 28.01
C VAL A 510 12.45 12.02 29.08
N PRO A 511 12.31 10.94 29.89
CA PRO A 511 13.31 10.59 30.88
C PRO A 511 14.65 10.25 30.24
N GLU A 512 15.74 10.82 30.76
CA GLU A 512 17.11 10.65 30.20
C GLU A 512 17.60 9.19 30.23
N THR A 513 17.03 8.33 31.05
CA THR A 513 17.52 6.97 31.32
C THR A 513 16.95 5.91 30.36
N ASP A 514 15.84 6.16 29.68
CA ASP A 514 15.12 5.14 28.91
C ASP A 514 15.64 4.91 27.48
N TRP A 515 16.50 5.77 26.99
CA TRP A 515 16.84 5.77 25.56
C TRP A 515 18.17 5.12 25.21
N LEU A 516 19.17 5.21 26.11
CA LEU A 516 20.48 4.61 25.85
C LEU A 516 20.45 3.08 25.79
N SER A 517 19.62 2.41 26.62
CA SER A 517 19.54 0.95 26.63
C SER A 517 18.76 0.40 25.44
N THR A 518 17.65 1.03 25.06
CA THR A 518 16.76 0.51 24.00
C THR A 518 17.25 0.91 22.60
N ALA A 519 17.83 2.10 22.45
CA ALA A 519 18.49 2.50 21.21
C ALA A 519 19.79 1.71 20.98
N ALA A 520 20.59 1.47 22.04
CA ALA A 520 21.76 0.61 21.98
C ALA A 520 21.41 -0.83 21.65
N GLN A 521 20.30 -1.37 22.18
CA GLN A 521 19.80 -2.70 21.81
C GLN A 521 19.32 -2.75 20.34
N SER A 522 18.67 -1.70 19.84
CA SER A 522 18.24 -1.63 18.45
C SER A 522 19.40 -1.48 17.48
N VAL A 523 20.42 -0.70 17.84
CA VAL A 523 21.67 -0.55 17.08
C VAL A 523 22.54 -1.81 17.22
N ALA A 524 22.64 -2.41 18.40
CA ALA A 524 23.38 -3.67 18.60
C ALA A 524 22.74 -4.84 17.85
N LEU A 525 21.40 -4.90 17.76
CA LEU A 525 20.69 -5.90 16.96
C LEU A 525 20.86 -5.64 15.45
N ALA A 526 20.90 -4.40 15.02
CA ALA A 526 21.19 -4.03 13.63
C ALA A 526 22.67 -4.29 13.29
N SER A 527 23.61 -4.02 14.19
CA SER A 527 25.04 -4.30 14.05
C SER A 527 25.32 -5.80 14.14
N ALA A 528 24.71 -6.54 15.06
CA ALA A 528 24.85 -8.00 15.15
C ALA A 528 24.26 -8.71 13.90
N ALA A 529 23.20 -8.16 13.30
CA ALA A 529 22.71 -8.63 12.03
C ALA A 529 23.65 -8.30 10.85
N ALA A 530 24.41 -7.20 10.93
CA ALA A 530 25.45 -6.84 9.97
C ALA A 530 26.76 -7.60 10.20
N GLU A 531 27.15 -7.83 11.45
CA GLU A 531 28.36 -8.57 11.83
C GLU A 531 28.23 -10.08 11.61
N SER A 532 27.02 -10.66 11.73
CA SER A 532 26.77 -12.04 11.34
C SER A 532 26.93 -12.32 9.83
N LEU A 533 27.18 -11.27 9.03
CA LEU A 533 27.40 -11.33 7.59
C LEU A 533 28.88 -11.08 7.20
N GLN A 534 29.78 -10.85 8.17
CA GLN A 534 31.21 -10.76 7.90
C GLN A 534 31.85 -12.13 8.11
N GLU A 535 32.54 -12.65 7.07
CA GLU A 535 33.36 -13.85 7.18
C GLU A 535 34.47 -13.68 8.20
N PRO A 536 34.89 -14.75 8.91
CA PRO A 536 36.02 -14.68 9.81
C PRO A 536 37.30 -14.44 9.01
N SER A 537 37.84 -13.25 9.14
CA SER A 537 39.20 -12.96 8.65
C SER A 537 40.21 -13.83 9.38
N THR A 538 41.04 -14.51 8.61
CA THR A 538 42.20 -15.29 9.07
C THR A 538 43.08 -14.48 10.03
N PRO A 539 43.58 -15.07 11.12
CA PRO A 539 44.48 -14.37 12.02
C PRO A 539 45.89 -14.28 11.38
N GLY A 540 46.35 -13.09 11.14
CA GLY A 540 47.69 -12.80 10.71
C GLY A 540 48.10 -11.38 10.96
N GLU A 541 49.03 -11.23 11.87
CA GLU A 541 49.91 -10.10 12.15
C GLU A 541 49.45 -9.04 13.17
N GLU A 542 50.13 -9.12 14.28
CA GLU A 542 50.23 -8.11 15.33
C GLU A 542 50.79 -6.79 14.79
N GLY A 543 50.07 -5.70 15.04
CA GLY A 543 50.48 -4.33 14.67
C GLY A 543 49.74 -3.30 15.50
N GLU A 544 50.48 -2.80 16.52
CA GLU A 544 50.35 -1.54 17.25
C GLU A 544 48.96 -0.97 17.57
N GLU A 545 48.64 -0.98 18.84
CA GLU A 545 47.64 -0.12 19.50
C GLU A 545 47.89 1.35 19.16
N THR A 546 47.14 1.91 18.26
CA THR A 546 46.87 3.34 18.23
C THR A 546 45.50 3.58 18.83
N THR A 547 45.52 4.04 20.08
CA THR A 547 44.35 4.65 20.74
C THR A 547 43.94 5.90 19.96
N SER A 548 43.04 5.72 18.99
CA SER A 548 42.31 6.85 18.40
C SER A 548 41.00 7.02 19.16
N SER A 549 40.98 7.99 20.04
CA SER A 549 39.78 8.57 20.62
C SER A 549 38.97 9.24 19.51
N ALA A 550 38.09 8.47 18.85
CA ALA A 550 37.11 9.02 17.92
C ALA A 550 35.87 9.47 18.71
N GLY A 551 36.02 10.60 19.44
CA GLY A 551 34.91 11.44 19.86
C GLY A 551 34.32 12.17 18.65
N GLY A 552 33.55 11.48 17.80
CA GLY A 552 32.61 12.15 16.93
C GLY A 552 31.51 12.82 17.78
N PRO A 553 30.86 13.90 17.31
CA PRO A 553 29.81 14.56 18.07
C PRO A 553 28.75 13.50 18.42
N LEU A 554 28.47 13.35 19.72
CA LEU A 554 27.40 12.52 20.25
C LEU A 554 26.14 12.89 19.46
N GLY A 555 25.62 11.95 18.66
CA GLY A 555 24.43 12.17 17.87
C GLY A 555 23.28 12.64 18.76
N ALA A 556 22.32 13.37 18.18
CA ALA A 556 21.17 13.87 18.91
C ALA A 556 20.50 12.70 19.65
N PRO A 557 20.00 12.95 20.88
CA PRO A 557 19.39 11.91 21.69
C PRO A 557 18.19 11.26 20.97
N ARG A 558 18.09 9.92 21.04
CA ARG A 558 17.02 9.14 20.41
C ARG A 558 16.11 8.50 21.47
N TYR A 559 14.86 8.24 21.10
CA TYR A 559 13.92 7.48 21.90
C TYR A 559 13.30 6.34 21.09
N ALA A 560 12.91 5.26 21.76
CA ALA A 560 12.20 4.15 21.16
C ALA A 560 10.70 4.24 21.46
N LEU A 561 9.90 3.77 20.50
CA LEU A 561 8.46 3.63 20.67
C LEU A 561 8.12 2.22 21.14
N SER A 562 7.02 2.06 21.90
CA SER A 562 6.36 0.77 21.91
C SER A 562 5.76 0.47 20.55
N VAL A 563 5.83 -0.77 20.10
CA VAL A 563 5.31 -1.16 18.78
C VAL A 563 4.37 -2.35 18.93
N ALA A 564 3.13 -2.19 18.50
CA ALA A 564 2.16 -3.27 18.35
C ALA A 564 1.90 -3.54 16.86
N ALA A 565 2.49 -4.60 16.34
CA ALA A 565 2.34 -5.01 14.95
C ALA A 565 1.37 -6.18 14.85
N MET A 566 0.28 -6.01 14.12
CA MET A 566 -0.77 -7.02 14.03
C MET A 566 -1.24 -7.27 12.61
N SER A 567 -1.64 -8.51 12.35
CA SER A 567 -2.26 -8.91 11.08
C SER A 567 -3.13 -10.15 11.29
N ALA A 568 -4.05 -10.38 10.34
CA ALA A 568 -4.80 -11.64 10.32
C ALA A 568 -3.88 -12.84 10.08
N THR A 569 -2.86 -12.62 9.26
CA THR A 569 -1.86 -13.62 8.85
C THR A 569 -0.49 -12.98 8.84
N LEU A 570 0.52 -13.69 9.30
CA LEU A 570 1.91 -13.25 9.28
C LEU A 570 2.78 -14.29 8.55
N PRO A 571 3.60 -13.88 7.57
CA PRO A 571 4.50 -14.80 6.90
C PRO A 571 5.59 -15.31 7.85
N ASN A 572 6.08 -16.52 7.61
CA ASN A 572 7.25 -17.02 8.32
C ASN A 572 8.45 -16.09 8.09
N GLY A 573 9.14 -15.71 9.18
CA GLY A 573 10.25 -14.75 9.10
C GLY A 573 9.82 -13.27 9.15
N PHE A 574 8.53 -12.96 9.33
CA PHE A 574 8.02 -11.59 9.43
C PHE A 574 8.80 -10.72 10.42
N GLY A 575 9.11 -11.25 11.61
CA GLY A 575 9.84 -10.50 12.64
C GLY A 575 11.19 -9.96 12.16
N ARG A 576 11.94 -10.76 11.39
CA ARG A 576 13.19 -10.34 10.75
C ARG A 576 12.96 -9.26 9.68
N ASP A 577 12.01 -9.52 8.78
CA ASP A 577 11.72 -8.64 7.65
C ASP A 577 11.17 -7.28 8.12
N ALA A 578 10.42 -7.27 9.21
CA ALA A 578 9.87 -6.07 9.84
C ALA A 578 10.77 -5.43 10.91
N GLY A 579 11.94 -6.01 11.25
CA GLY A 579 12.79 -5.51 12.34
C GLY A 579 12.18 -5.66 13.75
N LEU A 580 11.28 -6.64 13.91
CA LEU A 580 10.57 -6.93 15.17
C LEU A 580 10.92 -8.35 15.64
N HIS A 581 12.02 -8.48 16.35
CA HIS A 581 12.53 -9.77 16.83
C HIS A 581 11.81 -10.22 18.12
N ARG A 582 10.50 -10.48 18.00
CA ARG A 582 9.67 -10.98 19.11
C ARG A 582 8.89 -12.22 18.66
N PRO A 583 8.58 -13.16 19.56
CA PRO A 583 7.67 -14.27 19.29
C PRO A 583 6.30 -13.74 18.85
N THR A 584 5.71 -14.40 17.86
CA THR A 584 4.35 -14.07 17.42
C THR A 584 3.34 -14.63 18.41
N ARG A 585 2.49 -13.76 18.98
CA ARG A 585 1.31 -14.15 19.77
C ARG A 585 0.16 -14.44 18.81
N SER A 586 -0.53 -15.56 19.02
CA SER A 586 -1.68 -15.97 18.19
C SER A 586 -2.96 -15.97 19.00
N TYR A 587 -4.06 -15.59 18.38
CA TYR A 587 -5.37 -15.46 19.03
C TYR A 587 -6.38 -16.37 18.32
N GLU A 588 -7.33 -16.90 19.09
CA GLU A 588 -8.39 -17.76 18.58
C GLU A 588 -9.31 -17.02 17.61
N SER A 589 -9.73 -17.71 16.57
CA SER A 589 -10.71 -17.19 15.64
C SER A 589 -12.12 -17.38 16.18
N PRO A 590 -12.97 -16.35 16.15
CA PRO A 590 -14.38 -16.53 16.51
C PRO A 590 -15.15 -17.38 15.48
N PHE A 591 -14.52 -17.73 14.38
CA PHE A 591 -15.16 -18.41 13.23
C PHE A 591 -14.77 -19.89 13.10
N ASP A 592 -14.08 -20.47 14.07
CA ASP A 592 -13.63 -21.87 13.98
C ASP A 592 -14.81 -22.85 13.78
N THR A 593 -15.97 -22.58 14.40
CA THR A 593 -17.19 -23.36 14.17
C THR A 593 -17.68 -23.23 12.72
N ALA A 594 -17.61 -22.04 12.12
CA ALA A 594 -17.98 -21.80 10.73
C ALA A 594 -17.04 -22.53 9.76
N TYR A 595 -15.73 -22.49 10.02
CA TYR A 595 -14.74 -23.29 9.28
C TYR A 595 -14.97 -24.80 9.43
N GLY A 596 -15.37 -25.25 10.61
CA GLY A 596 -15.70 -26.68 10.86
C GLY A 596 -16.89 -27.19 10.06
N ARG A 597 -17.86 -26.32 9.75
CA ARG A 597 -19.03 -26.64 8.88
C ARG A 597 -18.72 -26.54 7.39
N SER A 598 -17.65 -25.82 7.03
CA SER A 598 -17.29 -25.57 5.64
C SER A 598 -16.40 -26.66 5.06
N LEU A 599 -16.37 -26.78 3.75
CA LEU A 599 -15.61 -27.81 3.04
C LEU A 599 -14.43 -27.21 2.27
N LEU A 600 -13.27 -27.84 2.36
CA LEU A 600 -12.14 -27.60 1.47
C LEU A 600 -12.12 -28.67 0.38
N PHE A 601 -12.19 -28.25 -0.87
CA PHE A 601 -12.06 -29.13 -2.04
C PHE A 601 -10.73 -28.89 -2.74
N VAL A 602 -9.94 -29.96 -2.92
CA VAL A 602 -8.71 -29.94 -3.73
C VAL A 602 -8.79 -31.12 -4.70
N PRO A 603 -9.03 -30.92 -5.99
CA PRO A 603 -9.27 -32.01 -6.93
C PRO A 603 -8.03 -32.88 -7.11
N ARG A 604 -8.27 -34.20 -7.25
CA ARG A 604 -7.22 -35.15 -7.58
C ARG A 604 -7.13 -35.25 -9.11
N ALA A 605 -5.94 -35.12 -9.64
CA ALA A 605 -5.62 -35.38 -11.05
C ALA A 605 -4.75 -36.62 -11.13
N SER A 606 -5.34 -37.79 -11.00
CA SER A 606 -4.64 -39.09 -11.03
C SER A 606 -5.16 -40.03 -12.10
N ALA A 607 -6.33 -39.78 -12.66
CA ALA A 607 -6.83 -40.52 -13.83
C ALA A 607 -5.90 -40.26 -15.04
N PRO A 608 -5.62 -41.25 -15.89
CA PRO A 608 -4.76 -41.05 -17.07
C PRO A 608 -5.18 -39.86 -17.94
N GLU A 609 -6.48 -39.63 -18.08
CA GLU A 609 -7.07 -38.56 -18.87
C GLU A 609 -6.76 -37.17 -18.26
N ASP A 610 -6.87 -37.02 -16.93
CA ASP A 610 -6.51 -35.79 -16.24
C ASP A 610 -5.02 -35.51 -16.37
N VAL A 611 -4.19 -36.53 -16.23
CA VAL A 611 -2.74 -36.41 -16.33
C VAL A 611 -2.36 -35.98 -17.74
N GLU A 612 -2.95 -36.59 -18.77
CA GLU A 612 -2.73 -36.22 -20.16
C GLU A 612 -3.22 -34.79 -20.45
N ALA A 613 -4.40 -34.42 -19.96
CA ALA A 613 -4.98 -33.10 -20.10
C ALA A 613 -4.11 -32.00 -19.48
N LEU A 614 -3.42 -32.26 -18.37
CA LEU A 614 -2.63 -31.30 -17.62
C LEU A 614 -1.13 -31.29 -17.96
N ASN A 615 -0.62 -32.37 -18.59
CA ASN A 615 0.80 -32.54 -18.80
C ASN A 615 1.33 -31.72 -19.98
N GLY A 616 2.23 -30.79 -19.70
CA GLY A 616 2.96 -30.00 -20.71
C GLY A 616 4.21 -30.71 -21.28
N GLY A 617 4.55 -31.91 -20.79
CA GLY A 617 5.77 -32.59 -21.13
C GLY A 617 7.02 -31.96 -20.48
N TRP A 618 8.05 -32.78 -20.30
CA TRP A 618 9.36 -32.32 -19.84
C TRP A 618 10.46 -33.15 -20.51
N PRO A 619 11.63 -32.59 -20.85
CA PRO A 619 12.74 -33.39 -21.29
C PRO A 619 13.08 -34.48 -20.26
N GLY A 620 13.08 -35.74 -20.66
CA GLY A 620 13.29 -36.88 -19.77
C GLY A 620 12.02 -37.58 -19.29
N GLY A 621 10.81 -37.27 -19.87
CA GLY A 621 9.56 -38.02 -19.62
C GLY A 621 8.87 -37.68 -18.30
N LYS A 622 9.31 -36.65 -17.54
CA LYS A 622 8.67 -36.24 -16.30
C LYS A 622 7.37 -35.50 -16.58
N VAL A 623 6.36 -35.77 -15.77
CA VAL A 623 5.08 -35.07 -15.80
C VAL A 623 5.24 -33.66 -15.23
N ARG A 624 4.78 -32.66 -15.96
CA ARG A 624 4.78 -31.25 -15.52
C ARG A 624 3.44 -30.62 -15.84
N LEU A 625 2.84 -29.97 -14.85
CA LEU A 625 1.61 -29.22 -15.04
C LEU A 625 1.85 -28.02 -15.96
N ASP A 626 1.12 -27.99 -17.10
CA ASP A 626 1.10 -26.85 -18.02
C ASP A 626 -0.01 -25.87 -17.59
N THR A 627 0.34 -24.60 -17.48
CA THR A 627 -0.56 -23.57 -16.97
C THR A 627 -1.72 -23.23 -17.92
N THR A 628 -1.52 -23.37 -19.24
CA THR A 628 -2.56 -23.13 -20.24
C THR A 628 -3.55 -24.28 -20.27
N ARG A 629 -3.04 -25.52 -20.27
CA ARG A 629 -3.86 -26.73 -20.18
C ARG A 629 -4.64 -26.79 -18.87
N HIS A 630 -4.00 -26.40 -17.76
CA HIS A 630 -4.64 -26.28 -16.45
C HIS A 630 -5.81 -25.29 -16.49
N THR A 631 -5.68 -24.16 -17.18
CA THR A 631 -6.78 -23.19 -17.29
C THR A 631 -8.02 -23.81 -17.95
N ALA A 632 -7.84 -24.59 -19.01
CA ALA A 632 -8.96 -25.28 -19.68
C ALA A 632 -9.59 -26.35 -18.79
N TRP A 633 -8.77 -27.15 -18.09
CA TRP A 633 -9.23 -28.18 -17.16
C TRP A 633 -9.97 -27.56 -15.96
N ALA A 634 -9.41 -26.54 -15.34
CA ALA A 634 -10.02 -25.84 -14.20
C ALA A 634 -11.35 -25.18 -14.59
N ALA A 635 -11.48 -24.67 -15.82
CA ALA A 635 -12.68 -24.00 -16.30
C ALA A 635 -13.92 -24.93 -16.28
N SER A 636 -13.75 -26.22 -16.59
CA SER A 636 -14.86 -27.22 -16.52
C SER A 636 -15.29 -27.51 -15.08
N ILE A 637 -14.34 -27.57 -14.16
CA ILE A 637 -14.62 -27.78 -12.73
C ILE A 637 -15.29 -26.53 -12.15
N ILE A 638 -14.79 -25.32 -12.49
CA ILE A 638 -15.39 -24.05 -12.06
C ILE A 638 -16.85 -23.98 -12.50
N GLU A 639 -17.14 -24.30 -13.75
CA GLU A 639 -18.50 -24.30 -14.29
C GLU A 639 -19.42 -25.25 -13.50
N ALA A 640 -18.98 -26.47 -13.23
CA ALA A 640 -19.74 -27.45 -12.45
C ALA A 640 -20.00 -26.99 -11.00
N LEU A 641 -18.98 -26.43 -10.32
CA LEU A 641 -19.11 -25.93 -8.97
C LEU A 641 -20.04 -24.71 -8.88
N VAL A 642 -19.91 -23.76 -9.82
CA VAL A 642 -20.76 -22.57 -9.88
C VAL A 642 -22.23 -22.94 -10.13
N GLN A 643 -22.49 -23.90 -11.02
CA GLN A 643 -23.84 -24.42 -11.27
C GLN A 643 -24.42 -25.12 -10.03
N ALA A 644 -23.65 -25.98 -9.40
CA ALA A 644 -24.09 -26.68 -8.18
C ALA A 644 -24.39 -25.72 -7.03
N ASN A 645 -23.71 -24.57 -6.99
CA ASN A 645 -23.87 -23.50 -5.98
C ASN A 645 -24.92 -22.46 -6.35
N ASN A 646 -25.57 -22.54 -7.51
CA ASN A 646 -26.47 -21.50 -8.04
C ASN A 646 -25.81 -20.09 -8.06
N GLY A 647 -24.59 -19.99 -8.55
CA GLY A 647 -23.79 -18.76 -8.48
C GLY A 647 -23.19 -18.54 -7.09
N SER A 648 -23.45 -17.37 -6.48
CA SER A 648 -22.94 -16.98 -5.13
C SER A 648 -21.45 -17.29 -4.96
N ALA A 649 -20.62 -16.91 -5.95
CA ALA A 649 -19.24 -17.36 -6.04
C ALA A 649 -18.26 -16.23 -6.28
N LEU A 650 -17.07 -16.38 -5.67
CA LEU A 650 -15.87 -15.58 -5.94
C LEU A 650 -14.81 -16.47 -6.59
N ILE A 651 -14.40 -16.14 -7.82
CA ILE A 651 -13.40 -16.88 -8.58
C ILE A 651 -12.12 -16.06 -8.65
N LEU A 652 -11.04 -16.61 -8.12
CA LEU A 652 -9.73 -15.97 -7.98
C LEU A 652 -8.71 -16.67 -8.89
N ALA A 653 -8.41 -16.03 -10.01
CA ALA A 653 -7.46 -16.55 -10.99
C ALA A 653 -6.04 -16.08 -10.70
N ALA A 654 -5.04 -16.92 -10.93
CA ALA A 654 -3.63 -16.57 -10.79
C ALA A 654 -3.15 -15.60 -11.88
N THR A 655 -3.80 -15.56 -13.04
CA THR A 655 -3.49 -14.64 -14.15
C THR A 655 -4.74 -13.98 -14.72
N ALA A 656 -4.58 -12.77 -15.28
CA ALA A 656 -5.68 -12.08 -15.95
C ALA A 656 -6.22 -12.85 -17.17
N ALA A 657 -5.35 -13.54 -17.89
CA ALA A 657 -5.75 -14.36 -19.05
C ALA A 657 -6.66 -15.53 -18.63
N ALA A 658 -6.29 -16.26 -17.57
CA ALA A 658 -7.11 -17.33 -17.01
C ALA A 658 -8.45 -16.80 -16.50
N GLY A 659 -8.45 -15.69 -15.75
CA GLY A 659 -9.67 -15.10 -15.21
C GLY A 659 -10.66 -14.66 -16.32
N ARG A 660 -10.18 -14.04 -17.39
CA ARG A 660 -11.02 -13.72 -18.55
C ARG A 660 -11.60 -14.98 -19.19
N SER A 661 -10.77 -16.01 -19.38
CA SER A 661 -11.24 -17.30 -19.93
C SER A 661 -12.34 -17.92 -19.07
N TYR A 662 -12.24 -17.86 -17.74
CA TYR A 662 -13.30 -18.35 -16.84
C TYR A 662 -14.58 -17.51 -16.95
N ALA A 663 -14.48 -16.18 -16.97
CA ALA A 663 -15.62 -15.31 -17.11
C ALA A 663 -16.35 -15.53 -18.46
N ASP A 664 -15.59 -15.64 -19.55
CA ASP A 664 -16.15 -15.86 -20.89
C ASP A 664 -16.82 -17.23 -20.99
N ARG A 665 -16.23 -18.29 -20.42
CA ARG A 665 -16.82 -19.62 -20.41
C ARG A 665 -18.12 -19.65 -19.59
N LEU A 666 -18.16 -19.05 -18.41
CA LEU A 666 -19.36 -19.00 -17.58
C LEU A 666 -20.50 -18.23 -18.27
N ARG A 667 -20.19 -17.15 -18.99
CA ARG A 667 -21.17 -16.41 -19.81
C ARG A 667 -21.67 -17.23 -20.97
N ALA A 668 -20.78 -17.97 -21.64
CA ALA A 668 -21.14 -18.84 -22.76
C ALA A 668 -21.99 -20.03 -22.34
N ALA A 669 -21.90 -20.51 -21.11
CA ALA A 669 -22.70 -21.61 -20.56
C ALA A 669 -24.21 -21.27 -20.48
N GLY A 670 -24.58 -19.99 -20.51
CA GLY A 670 -26.00 -19.58 -20.68
C GLY A 670 -26.93 -19.91 -19.52
N ASN A 671 -26.41 -20.12 -18.31
CA ASN A 671 -27.12 -20.64 -17.13
C ASN A 671 -27.98 -19.58 -16.41
N GLY A 672 -28.21 -18.41 -17.01
CA GLY A 672 -28.97 -17.31 -16.40
C GLY A 672 -28.27 -16.60 -15.22
N LEU A 673 -27.03 -16.96 -14.93
CA LEU A 673 -26.26 -16.33 -13.84
C LEU A 673 -25.63 -15.00 -14.29
N HIS A 674 -25.64 -14.01 -13.42
CA HIS A 674 -24.91 -12.77 -13.63
C HIS A 674 -23.43 -12.96 -13.34
N ILE A 675 -22.58 -12.69 -14.35
CA ILE A 675 -21.13 -12.86 -14.24
C ILE A 675 -20.47 -11.48 -14.25
N HIS A 676 -20.03 -11.02 -13.09
CA HIS A 676 -19.23 -9.81 -12.93
C HIS A 676 -17.74 -10.14 -13.06
N SER A 677 -16.99 -9.28 -13.73
CA SER A 677 -15.56 -9.48 -13.95
C SER A 677 -14.81 -8.19 -13.72
N GLN A 678 -13.63 -8.26 -13.13
CA GLN A 678 -12.80 -7.09 -12.93
C GLN A 678 -12.39 -6.37 -14.23
N TRP A 679 -12.67 -6.98 -15.38
CA TRP A 679 -12.34 -6.42 -16.72
C TRP A 679 -13.57 -5.85 -17.47
N ASP A 680 -14.74 -5.80 -16.85
CA ASP A 680 -15.98 -5.32 -17.48
C ASP A 680 -16.05 -3.77 -17.60
N GLY A 681 -14.99 -3.09 -17.18
CA GLY A 681 -14.94 -1.62 -17.14
C GLY A 681 -15.49 -1.07 -15.82
N GLY A 682 -15.00 0.10 -15.45
CA GLY A 682 -15.32 0.73 -14.16
C GLY A 682 -14.30 0.45 -13.06
N ALA A 683 -14.46 1.13 -11.93
CA ALA A 683 -13.58 0.94 -10.78
C ALA A 683 -13.92 -0.39 -10.08
N LEU A 684 -12.90 -1.13 -9.67
CA LEU A 684 -13.06 -2.41 -8.96
C LEU A 684 -14.02 -2.30 -7.75
N ARG A 685 -13.99 -1.16 -7.06
CA ARG A 685 -14.89 -0.86 -5.92
C ARG A 685 -16.37 -0.84 -6.34
N GLN A 686 -16.68 -0.34 -7.54
CA GLN A 686 -18.06 -0.30 -8.05
C GLN A 686 -18.52 -1.70 -8.42
N ILE A 687 -17.68 -2.48 -9.12
CA ILE A 687 -17.99 -3.86 -9.52
C ILE A 687 -18.23 -4.71 -8.28
N THR A 688 -17.39 -4.59 -7.25
CA THR A 688 -17.57 -5.33 -5.99
C THR A 688 -18.79 -4.88 -5.21
N ALA A 689 -19.19 -3.61 -5.28
CA ALA A 689 -20.41 -3.12 -4.63
C ALA A 689 -21.67 -3.70 -5.30
N VAL A 690 -21.71 -3.70 -6.64
CA VAL A 690 -22.81 -4.31 -7.40
C VAL A 690 -22.91 -5.81 -7.12
N TRP A 691 -21.77 -6.52 -7.15
CA TRP A 691 -21.76 -7.96 -6.85
C TRP A 691 -22.26 -8.29 -5.44
N ARG A 692 -21.96 -7.47 -4.45
CA ARG A 692 -22.46 -7.68 -3.07
C ARG A 692 -23.97 -7.69 -2.95
N GLU A 693 -24.64 -6.87 -3.73
CA GLU A 693 -26.10 -6.71 -3.72
C GLU A 693 -26.79 -7.74 -4.61
N ASP A 694 -26.03 -8.41 -5.48
CA ASP A 694 -26.55 -9.37 -6.47
C ASP A 694 -26.30 -10.82 -6.00
N VAL A 695 -27.12 -11.28 -5.04
CA VAL A 695 -27.05 -12.65 -4.51
C VAL A 695 -27.32 -13.65 -5.63
N GLY A 696 -26.52 -14.72 -5.73
CA GLY A 696 -26.59 -15.70 -6.81
C GLY A 696 -25.71 -15.34 -8.02
N SER A 697 -25.02 -14.19 -8.00
CA SER A 697 -24.08 -13.81 -9.05
C SER A 697 -22.66 -14.31 -8.78
N VAL A 698 -21.80 -14.20 -9.78
CA VAL A 698 -20.40 -14.64 -9.74
C VAL A 698 -19.48 -13.45 -9.96
N LEU A 699 -18.44 -13.31 -9.12
CA LEU A 699 -17.38 -12.33 -9.33
C LEU A 699 -16.08 -13.03 -9.73
N VAL A 700 -15.49 -12.64 -10.87
CA VAL A 700 -14.24 -13.19 -11.37
C VAL A 700 -13.13 -12.12 -11.36
N GLY A 701 -11.98 -12.46 -10.78
CA GLY A 701 -10.82 -11.57 -10.82
C GLY A 701 -9.51 -12.24 -10.39
N THR A 702 -8.54 -11.42 -10.08
CA THR A 702 -7.18 -11.88 -9.73
C THR A 702 -6.80 -11.50 -8.29
N ARG A 703 -5.51 -11.42 -8.02
CA ARG A 703 -4.93 -11.07 -6.71
C ARG A 703 -5.56 -9.82 -6.06
N SER A 704 -6.00 -8.85 -6.85
CA SER A 704 -6.66 -7.64 -6.34
C SER A 704 -7.96 -7.91 -5.58
N LEU A 705 -8.64 -9.05 -5.86
CA LEU A 705 -9.82 -9.52 -5.14
C LEU A 705 -9.48 -10.46 -3.96
N MET A 706 -8.27 -10.99 -3.89
CA MET A 706 -7.83 -11.80 -2.73
C MET A 706 -7.72 -10.94 -1.47
N THR A 707 -7.43 -9.64 -1.64
CA THR A 707 -7.36 -8.65 -0.57
C THR A 707 -8.45 -7.58 -0.78
N GLY A 708 -9.15 -7.15 0.27
CA GLY A 708 -10.05 -5.99 0.19
C GLY A 708 -11.50 -6.23 -0.27
N VAL A 709 -11.91 -7.45 -0.60
CA VAL A 709 -13.31 -7.80 -0.85
C VAL A 709 -13.94 -8.37 0.41
N ASP A 710 -15.07 -7.81 0.81
CA ASP A 710 -15.87 -8.26 1.94
C ASP A 710 -17.33 -8.46 1.50
N ALA A 711 -17.81 -9.70 1.59
CA ALA A 711 -19.18 -10.07 1.22
C ALA A 711 -19.70 -11.10 2.24
N PRO A 712 -20.26 -10.63 3.36
CA PRO A 712 -20.85 -11.52 4.36
C PRO A 712 -22.15 -12.14 3.82
N GLY A 713 -22.45 -13.36 4.30
CA GLY A 713 -23.70 -14.02 4.03
C GLY A 713 -23.75 -14.76 2.69
N GLU A 714 -24.95 -14.82 2.10
CA GLU A 714 -25.27 -15.71 0.97
C GLU A 714 -24.58 -15.33 -0.36
N THR A 715 -24.09 -14.13 -0.51
CA THR A 715 -23.44 -13.66 -1.76
C THR A 715 -22.16 -14.44 -2.07
N CYS A 716 -21.42 -14.91 -1.05
CA CYS A 716 -20.14 -15.60 -1.23
C CYS A 716 -20.11 -16.92 -0.44
N SER A 717 -20.78 -17.93 -0.90
CA SER A 717 -20.77 -19.29 -0.31
C SER A 717 -19.82 -20.27 -1.04
N LEU A 718 -19.22 -19.84 -2.15
CA LEU A 718 -18.20 -20.58 -2.88
C LEU A 718 -17.03 -19.65 -3.22
N VAL A 719 -15.84 -20.00 -2.75
CA VAL A 719 -14.58 -19.33 -3.15
C VAL A 719 -13.75 -20.33 -3.95
N VAL A 720 -13.40 -19.98 -5.17
CA VAL A 720 -12.55 -20.80 -6.03
C VAL A 720 -11.21 -20.11 -6.23
N VAL A 721 -10.13 -20.78 -5.93
CA VAL A 721 -8.76 -20.39 -6.27
C VAL A 721 -8.25 -21.34 -7.34
N ASP A 722 -7.95 -20.85 -8.52
CA ASP A 722 -7.59 -21.73 -9.65
C ASP A 722 -6.30 -22.51 -9.41
N ARG A 723 -5.34 -21.91 -8.73
CA ARG A 723 -4.08 -22.54 -8.29
C ARG A 723 -3.42 -21.70 -7.20
N VAL A 724 -2.47 -22.31 -6.49
CA VAL A 724 -1.67 -21.59 -5.48
C VAL A 724 -1.11 -20.30 -6.08
N PRO A 725 -1.36 -19.13 -5.48
CA PRO A 725 -1.01 -17.81 -6.05
C PRO A 725 0.48 -17.48 -5.86
N ARG A 726 1.37 -18.41 -6.23
CA ARG A 726 2.81 -18.21 -6.17
C ARG A 726 3.23 -17.17 -7.22
N ALA A 727 3.94 -16.14 -6.79
CA ALA A 727 4.51 -15.15 -7.69
C ALA A 727 5.49 -15.78 -8.69
N ALA A 728 5.53 -15.24 -9.89
CA ALA A 728 6.63 -15.55 -10.80
C ALA A 728 7.94 -15.01 -10.20
N GLY A 729 9.08 -15.62 -10.57
CA GLY A 729 10.39 -15.12 -10.18
C GLY A 729 10.53 -13.64 -10.53
N ASN A 730 11.02 -12.86 -9.60
CA ASN A 730 11.28 -11.44 -9.77
C ASN A 730 12.58 -11.05 -9.04
N PRO A 731 13.28 -9.99 -9.50
CA PRO A 731 14.60 -9.64 -8.96
C PRO A 731 14.64 -9.38 -7.46
N VAL A 732 13.57 -8.86 -6.90
CA VAL A 732 13.50 -8.50 -5.47
C VAL A 732 13.38 -9.76 -4.62
N ASP A 733 12.44 -10.65 -4.94
CA ASP A 733 12.24 -11.88 -4.18
C ASP A 733 13.39 -12.87 -4.39
N ASP A 734 13.98 -12.92 -5.59
CA ASP A 734 15.19 -13.70 -5.83
C ASP A 734 16.36 -13.20 -4.98
N ALA A 735 16.53 -11.89 -4.85
CA ALA A 735 17.55 -11.32 -3.99
C ALA A 735 17.25 -11.54 -2.48
N ARG A 736 15.96 -11.56 -2.08
CA ARG A 736 15.54 -11.99 -0.74
C ARG A 736 15.93 -13.44 -0.47
N VAL A 737 15.70 -14.33 -1.45
CA VAL A 737 16.10 -15.74 -1.35
C VAL A 737 17.63 -15.85 -1.21
N GLU A 738 18.40 -15.11 -1.98
CA GLU A 738 19.86 -15.12 -1.88
C GLU A 738 20.38 -14.62 -0.54
N ALA A 739 19.82 -13.49 -0.05
CA ALA A 739 20.17 -12.96 1.26
C ALA A 739 19.84 -13.96 2.39
N LEU A 740 18.66 -14.59 2.32
CA LEU A 740 18.28 -15.64 3.28
C LEU A 740 19.11 -16.90 3.12
N THR A 741 19.51 -17.30 1.91
CA THR A 741 20.36 -18.48 1.69
C THR A 741 21.67 -18.34 2.43
N ARG A 742 22.28 -17.15 2.42
CA ARG A 742 23.51 -16.87 3.18
C ARG A 742 23.29 -17.03 4.70
N ALA A 743 22.11 -16.67 5.21
CA ALA A 743 21.79 -16.75 6.62
C ALA A 743 21.35 -18.13 7.10
N VAL A 744 20.62 -18.91 6.26
CA VAL A 744 20.08 -20.23 6.66
C VAL A 744 20.90 -21.42 6.08
N GLY A 745 21.86 -21.15 5.19
CA GLY A 745 22.73 -22.14 4.59
C GLY A 745 22.09 -23.05 3.51
N ASP A 746 20.79 -22.87 3.25
CA ASP A 746 20.03 -23.69 2.30
C ASP A 746 19.07 -22.88 1.44
N ARG A 747 19.27 -22.93 0.12
CA ARG A 747 18.46 -22.20 -0.86
C ARG A 747 17.00 -22.65 -0.89
N TRP A 748 16.72 -23.94 -0.69
CA TRP A 748 15.35 -24.45 -0.70
C TRP A 748 14.56 -23.96 0.50
N THR A 749 15.22 -23.85 1.65
CA THR A 749 14.65 -23.23 2.85
C THR A 749 14.38 -21.75 2.62
N ALA A 750 15.33 -21.04 2.05
CA ALA A 750 15.17 -19.62 1.72
C ALA A 750 14.04 -19.38 0.72
N ASP A 751 13.94 -20.16 -0.36
CA ASP A 751 12.84 -20.09 -1.33
C ASP A 751 11.47 -20.35 -0.66
N SER A 752 11.40 -21.31 0.25
CA SER A 752 10.17 -21.58 1.00
C SER A 752 9.79 -20.42 1.92
N LEU A 753 10.75 -19.78 2.55
CA LEU A 753 10.50 -18.63 3.44
C LEU A 753 10.06 -17.36 2.67
N VAL A 754 10.41 -17.22 1.40
CA VAL A 754 10.00 -16.09 0.56
C VAL A 754 8.78 -16.47 -0.27
N TYR A 755 8.96 -17.25 -1.31
CA TYR A 755 7.90 -17.51 -2.29
C TYR A 755 6.76 -18.38 -1.78
N ALA A 756 7.07 -19.44 -1.03
CA ALA A 756 6.01 -20.31 -0.53
C ALA A 756 5.24 -19.65 0.61
N SER A 757 5.91 -18.91 1.47
CA SER A 757 5.28 -18.19 2.58
C SER A 757 4.36 -17.08 2.08
N ASP A 758 4.81 -16.28 1.09
CA ASP A 758 4.00 -15.20 0.50
C ASP A 758 2.79 -15.78 -0.27
N ALA A 759 2.95 -16.91 -0.95
CA ALA A 759 1.84 -17.60 -1.62
C ALA A 759 0.85 -18.22 -0.62
N ALA A 760 1.31 -18.77 0.49
CA ALA A 760 0.48 -19.30 1.56
C ALA A 760 -0.35 -18.19 2.22
N LEU A 761 0.26 -17.02 2.48
CA LEU A 761 -0.42 -15.85 2.99
C LEU A 761 -1.58 -15.42 2.07
N LEU A 762 -1.35 -15.35 0.76
CA LEU A 762 -2.39 -15.00 -0.21
C LEU A 762 -3.48 -16.07 -0.29
N LEU A 763 -3.11 -17.33 -0.17
CA LEU A 763 -4.07 -18.45 -0.16
C LEU A 763 -4.96 -18.41 1.08
N GLU A 764 -4.39 -18.11 2.25
CA GLU A 764 -5.15 -17.93 3.49
C GLU A 764 -6.11 -16.73 3.40
N GLN A 765 -5.63 -15.61 2.85
CA GLN A 765 -6.47 -14.43 2.63
C GLN A 765 -7.62 -14.71 1.65
N ALA A 766 -7.35 -15.45 0.57
CA ALA A 766 -8.36 -15.87 -0.40
C ALA A 766 -9.41 -16.79 0.24
N ALA A 767 -8.97 -17.81 0.97
CA ALA A 767 -9.85 -18.73 1.70
C ALA A 767 -10.68 -18.01 2.78
N GLY A 768 -10.11 -17.03 3.43
CA GLY A 768 -10.79 -16.18 4.43
C GLY A 768 -11.87 -15.28 3.86
N ARG A 769 -12.07 -15.23 2.53
CA ARG A 769 -13.21 -14.52 1.91
C ARG A 769 -14.54 -15.27 2.12
N LEU A 770 -14.49 -16.56 2.36
CA LEU A 770 -15.68 -17.38 2.57
C LEU A 770 -16.40 -17.07 3.91
N ILE A 771 -15.64 -16.87 4.98
CA ILE A 771 -16.17 -16.74 6.35
C ILE A 771 -15.98 -15.32 6.87
N ARG A 772 -17.11 -14.64 7.15
CA ARG A 772 -17.16 -13.26 7.65
C ARG A 772 -17.98 -13.13 8.92
N SER A 773 -18.88 -14.09 9.15
CA SER A 773 -19.71 -14.19 10.34
C SER A 773 -19.74 -15.61 10.90
N VAL A 774 -20.17 -15.76 12.14
CA VAL A 774 -20.32 -17.09 12.77
C VAL A 774 -21.36 -17.95 12.04
N GLY A 775 -22.34 -17.31 11.38
CA GLY A 775 -23.38 -17.99 10.62
C GLY A 775 -22.95 -18.49 9.24
N ASP A 776 -21.84 -17.98 8.70
CA ASP A 776 -21.41 -18.32 7.35
C ASP A 776 -20.96 -19.78 7.27
N SER A 777 -21.17 -20.37 6.10
CA SER A 777 -20.66 -21.69 5.71
C SER A 777 -20.59 -21.78 4.18
N GLY A 778 -19.80 -22.70 3.67
CA GLY A 778 -19.67 -22.93 2.24
C GLY A 778 -18.43 -23.72 1.87
N MET A 779 -17.93 -23.51 0.66
CA MET A 779 -16.80 -24.24 0.13
C MET A 779 -15.66 -23.32 -0.31
N VAL A 780 -14.44 -23.71 0.03
CA VAL A 780 -13.23 -23.24 -0.66
C VAL A 780 -12.74 -24.34 -1.59
N ALA A 781 -12.67 -24.07 -2.88
CA ALA A 781 -12.11 -24.96 -3.88
C ALA A 781 -10.74 -24.43 -4.34
N VAL A 782 -9.66 -25.17 -4.10
CA VAL A 782 -8.32 -24.85 -4.61
C VAL A 782 -7.99 -25.85 -5.72
N LEU A 783 -8.12 -25.42 -6.98
CA LEU A 783 -8.02 -26.29 -8.15
C LEU A 783 -6.57 -26.58 -8.54
N ASP A 784 -5.73 -26.85 -7.56
CA ASP A 784 -4.32 -27.16 -7.74
C ASP A 784 -4.00 -28.58 -7.24
N PRO A 785 -3.97 -29.57 -8.13
CA PRO A 785 -3.76 -30.98 -7.73
C PRO A 785 -2.38 -31.22 -7.11
N ARG A 786 -1.43 -30.31 -7.30
CA ARG A 786 -0.07 -30.42 -6.72
C ARG A 786 -0.06 -30.31 -5.19
N LEU A 787 -1.14 -29.85 -4.57
CA LEU A 787 -1.32 -29.82 -3.11
C LEU A 787 -1.50 -31.19 -2.49
N LEU A 788 -1.89 -32.20 -3.28
CA LEU A 788 -2.08 -33.56 -2.78
C LEU A 788 -0.78 -34.35 -2.79
N LYS A 789 -0.62 -35.26 -1.79
CA LYS A 789 0.54 -36.15 -1.70
C LYS A 789 0.47 -37.28 -2.74
N THR A 790 -0.73 -37.61 -3.17
CA THR A 790 -1.01 -38.69 -4.09
C THR A 790 -1.47 -38.12 -5.42
N GLY A 791 -0.68 -38.32 -6.44
CA GLY A 791 -0.97 -37.83 -7.79
C GLY A 791 0.30 -37.74 -8.62
N SER A 792 0.12 -37.64 -9.92
CA SER A 792 1.22 -37.47 -10.89
C SER A 792 1.90 -36.13 -10.77
N PHE A 793 1.21 -35.15 -10.24
CA PHE A 793 1.72 -33.79 -9.98
C PHE A 793 1.85 -33.55 -8.48
N SER A 794 2.95 -32.96 -8.02
CA SER A 794 3.14 -32.67 -6.60
C SER A 794 4.11 -31.52 -6.42
N TYR A 795 3.84 -30.64 -5.46
CA TYR A 795 4.82 -29.70 -4.94
C TYR A 795 5.87 -30.46 -4.10
N ALA A 796 7.06 -29.88 -3.96
CA ALA A 796 8.01 -30.32 -2.95
C ALA A 796 7.32 -30.34 -1.55
N ALA A 797 7.62 -31.33 -0.73
CA ALA A 797 6.92 -31.56 0.54
C ALA A 797 6.84 -30.31 1.41
N ARG A 798 7.95 -29.59 1.58
CA ARG A 798 8.01 -28.37 2.40
C ARG A 798 7.06 -27.27 1.88
N SER A 799 7.08 -26.98 0.58
CA SER A 799 6.18 -25.96 -0.02
C SER A 799 4.72 -26.38 0.09
N ARG A 800 4.42 -27.67 -0.16
CA ARG A 800 3.08 -28.21 -0.03
C ARG A 800 2.57 -28.07 1.41
N ASP A 801 3.38 -28.44 2.39
CA ASP A 801 3.02 -28.37 3.82
C ASP A 801 2.81 -26.91 4.24
N THR A 802 3.61 -25.96 3.72
CA THR A 802 3.41 -24.51 3.91
C THR A 802 2.06 -24.05 3.33
N TYR A 803 1.70 -24.47 2.12
CA TYR A 803 0.40 -24.10 1.52
C TYR A 803 -0.78 -24.73 2.25
N MET A 804 -0.66 -25.99 2.66
CA MET A 804 -1.72 -26.70 3.39
C MET A 804 -1.90 -26.17 4.81
N SER A 805 -0.86 -25.62 5.42
CA SER A 805 -0.96 -24.96 6.72
C SER A 805 -1.81 -23.69 6.67
N ALA A 806 -1.82 -22.98 5.55
CA ALA A 806 -2.69 -21.83 5.31
C ALA A 806 -4.20 -22.20 5.26
N LEU A 807 -4.50 -23.47 5.03
CA LEU A 807 -5.86 -24.01 4.93
C LEU A 807 -6.23 -24.93 6.11
N HIS A 808 -5.45 -24.86 7.21
CA HIS A 808 -5.59 -25.79 8.34
C HIS A 808 -6.95 -25.68 9.06
N ARG A 809 -7.61 -24.53 9.01
CA ARG A 809 -8.90 -24.28 9.67
C ARG A 809 -10.04 -25.11 9.11
N PHE A 810 -9.95 -25.55 7.85
CA PHE A 810 -10.96 -26.44 7.24
C PHE A 810 -10.72 -27.85 7.73
N VAL A 811 -11.60 -28.32 8.64
CA VAL A 811 -11.55 -29.67 9.18
C VAL A 811 -12.04 -30.68 8.14
N ARG A 812 -13.11 -30.32 7.42
CA ARG A 812 -13.70 -31.15 6.34
C ARG A 812 -12.96 -30.91 5.03
N LYS A 813 -12.43 -31.97 4.44
CA LYS A 813 -11.65 -31.91 3.20
C LYS A 813 -12.06 -33.05 2.26
N THR A 814 -12.12 -32.75 0.95
CA THR A 814 -12.33 -33.76 -0.08
C THR A 814 -11.45 -33.53 -1.30
N ALA A 815 -11.13 -34.61 -2.01
CA ALA A 815 -10.46 -34.57 -3.30
C ALA A 815 -11.38 -35.09 -4.43
N ASP A 816 -12.59 -35.44 -4.09
CA ASP A 816 -13.61 -35.98 -4.97
C ASP A 816 -14.57 -34.88 -5.40
N LEU A 817 -14.77 -34.74 -6.72
CA LEU A 817 -15.64 -33.71 -7.28
C LEU A 817 -17.11 -33.98 -6.99
N ASP A 818 -17.56 -35.24 -7.02
CA ASP A 818 -18.96 -35.57 -6.79
C ASP A 818 -19.38 -35.26 -5.36
N VAL A 819 -18.50 -35.54 -4.38
CA VAL A 819 -18.68 -35.16 -2.97
C VAL A 819 -18.73 -33.62 -2.82
N ALA A 820 -17.90 -32.90 -3.55
CA ALA A 820 -17.92 -31.44 -3.56
C ALA A 820 -19.21 -30.86 -4.14
N LEU A 821 -19.69 -31.42 -5.26
CA LEU A 821 -20.94 -31.02 -5.90
C LEU A 821 -22.16 -31.36 -5.02
N GLU A 822 -22.17 -32.52 -4.38
CA GLU A 822 -23.22 -32.90 -3.43
C GLU A 822 -23.27 -31.95 -2.23
N PHE A 823 -22.12 -31.61 -1.65
CA PHE A 823 -22.05 -30.64 -0.56
C PHE A 823 -22.64 -29.27 -0.94
N LEU A 824 -22.38 -28.77 -2.15
CA LEU A 824 -22.92 -27.48 -2.59
C LEU A 824 -24.44 -27.53 -2.81
N ARG A 825 -24.98 -28.69 -3.24
CA ARG A 825 -26.43 -28.89 -3.44
C ARG A 825 -27.18 -29.09 -2.13
N THR A 826 -26.63 -29.84 -1.18
CA THR A 826 -27.31 -30.28 0.04
C THR A 826 -26.92 -29.51 1.30
N GLY A 827 -25.67 -29.02 1.38
CA GLY A 827 -25.15 -28.37 2.56
C GLY A 827 -25.84 -27.06 2.91
N ARG A 828 -26.58 -26.45 1.98
CA ARG A 828 -27.41 -25.24 2.24
C ARG A 828 -28.70 -25.54 3.01
N THR A 829 -29.25 -26.76 2.88
CA THR A 829 -30.53 -27.15 3.50
C THR A 829 -30.38 -27.51 4.97
N ALA A 830 -29.19 -27.90 5.42
CA ALA A 830 -28.94 -28.24 6.82
C ALA A 830 -28.67 -27.01 7.74
N SER A 831 -28.52 -25.80 7.18
CA SER A 831 -28.28 -24.55 7.92
C SER A 831 -29.56 -23.72 8.16
N ALA A 832 -30.67 -24.10 7.58
CA ALA A 832 -31.96 -23.38 7.70
C ALA A 832 -32.96 -24.08 8.65
N ALA A 833 -32.54 -25.12 9.39
CA ALA A 833 -33.38 -25.81 10.37
C ALA A 833 -32.91 -25.56 11.81
#